data_f61362712cbda68ebab1abe77c6ab15d
#
_entry.id   f61362712cbda68ebab1abe77c6ab15d
#
_cell.length_a   1.000
_cell.length_b   1.000
_cell.length_c   1.000
_cell.angle_alpha   90.00
_cell.angle_beta   90.00
_cell.angle_gamma   90.00
#
_symmetry.space_group_name_H-M   'P 1'
#
loop_
_entity.id
_entity.type
_entity.pdbx_description
1 polymer ?
#
loop_
_entity_poly.entity_id
_entity_poly.type
_entity_poly.pdbx_seq_one_letter_code
_entity_poly.pdbx_strand_id
1 'polypeptide(L)'
;MSLPIESFEPSVPARQQETPLSSHVDAIFSNRWMIIAITLLALLGALTYVMVTPKVYSADIIVQVEEEMPQGQSRSLLGDVSSMFDTKAETSGEMEVLRSRMVVGPAVDKFLLYIQAKPRYFPVVGEWLAQRYESLPYPSSLPRGGYAWGGEAIAISQLDVPNEWLGKPFRVTTLGEGRYTLTDKFTGATFNGTVGKPEHFRLPGGGAMDVHIDALTGRPGTEFTVSRSSRLAAIEDVQSRLGIFERGRTSGVIGVTLEGNDPALTTAVLNQIGQEYVQQNVNRKSAQAEKSLVFLEQQLPILKGELDAAETKYNALRNKRGTIDLSEEAKLILAQSVDAQTKVMELRSKRQELITRFAPTHPSIVAIDRQIAGLTGDVNRIGNNIKQLPDLEQDVVRLVRDVRVNTELYTALLNNAQQLRLIRAGKVGNVRILDQAVQPDKPVRPKAAIIIGVATAFGLIFGLLCAFVRNALFGGLSEPEDVERHTGLPVLAAIPYSDMQDKLWRRSRRKNASVPALLAQSQGNAPPIESLRSFRNVLQASLRQSANNMVMFTGPVAGVGKSFLSANFAFIQGGVGKRVLLIDADFRKGQLNRYFGVPKEDGLFEVLSGTIPLTQVRKHSVSEGVDFIATGAVTFDPSELLASPVFGETLRELASQYDMVILDTAPVLSSPDAAVVGTHAAAVMVVVRSGMNTVGEIRETAKRLIQAGAPVDGVLFNGLKLMPERFGFRSKYGSYRYSRAAYYGDFKQNGPK
;
A
#
# COMPACT_ATOMS: atom_id res chain seq x y z
N MET A 1 10.68 34.89 62.43
CA MET A 1 9.61 33.90 62.69
C MET A 1 9.58 32.95 61.50
N SER A 2 10.32 31.87 61.64
CA SER A 2 10.49 30.86 60.62
C SER A 2 9.21 30.04 60.48
N LEU A 3 8.64 30.02 59.30
CA LEU A 3 7.58 29.08 58.97
C LEU A 3 8.15 27.64 59.02
N PRO A 4 7.44 26.66 59.60
CA PRO A 4 7.93 25.31 59.70
C PRO A 4 7.98 24.67 58.32
N ILE A 5 9.09 23.99 58.07
CA ILE A 5 9.27 23.10 56.90
C ILE A 5 8.35 21.90 57.15
N GLU A 6 7.11 21.95 56.71
CA GLU A 6 6.29 20.75 56.57
C GLU A 6 6.88 19.87 55.46
N SER A 7 7.18 18.67 55.85
CA SER A 7 7.68 17.57 55.03
C SER A 7 6.84 17.46 53.77
N PHE A 8 7.47 17.58 52.59
CA PHE A 8 6.91 17.26 51.31
C PHE A 8 6.59 15.76 51.25
N GLU A 9 5.44 15.35 51.78
CA GLU A 9 4.85 14.07 51.43
C GLU A 9 4.08 14.22 50.09
N PRO A 10 4.31 13.37 49.12
CA PRO A 10 3.56 13.41 47.86
C PRO A 10 2.21 12.72 48.09
N SER A 11 1.24 13.46 48.59
CA SER A 11 -0.15 12.98 48.66
C SER A 11 -0.95 13.61 47.56
N VAL A 12 -1.11 12.91 46.44
CA VAL A 12 -2.36 12.72 45.68
C VAL A 12 -2.10 11.66 44.61
N PRO A 13 -2.88 10.58 44.52
CA PRO A 13 -2.77 9.64 43.41
C PRO A 13 -3.11 10.38 42.14
N ALA A 14 -2.20 10.29 41.16
CA ALA A 14 -2.40 10.83 39.83
C ALA A 14 -3.68 10.22 39.23
N ARG A 15 -4.79 10.95 39.31
CA ARG A 15 -5.88 10.76 38.38
C ARG A 15 -5.25 10.94 36.97
N GLN A 16 -5.25 9.89 36.19
CA GLN A 16 -5.00 9.95 34.74
C GLN A 16 -6.03 10.97 34.18
N GLN A 17 -5.65 12.24 34.14
CA GLN A 17 -6.40 13.23 33.40
C GLN A 17 -6.08 13.04 31.93
N GLU A 18 -7.10 12.71 31.15
CA GLU A 18 -7.10 12.71 29.71
C GLU A 18 -6.35 13.95 29.21
N THR A 19 -5.29 13.71 28.45
CA THR A 19 -4.53 14.80 27.81
C THR A 19 -5.51 15.60 26.95
N PRO A 20 -5.64 16.92 27.16
CA PRO A 20 -6.64 17.70 26.44
C PRO A 20 -6.36 17.64 24.94
N LEU A 21 -7.42 17.53 24.15
CA LEU A 21 -7.35 17.50 22.66
C LEU A 21 -6.42 18.57 22.06
N SER A 22 -6.26 19.70 22.77
CA SER A 22 -5.35 20.79 22.39
C SER A 22 -3.88 20.35 22.31
N SER A 23 -3.40 19.48 23.18
CA SER A 23 -2.00 19.02 23.18
C SER A 23 -1.68 18.14 21.97
N HIS A 24 -2.66 17.38 21.47
CA HIS A 24 -2.51 16.58 20.27
C HIS A 24 -2.50 17.46 19.01
N VAL A 25 -3.33 18.49 18.97
CA VAL A 25 -3.34 19.47 17.86
C VAL A 25 -2.01 20.22 17.79
N ASP A 26 -1.47 20.65 18.94
CA ASP A 26 -0.18 21.34 19.01
C ASP A 26 0.99 20.43 18.57
N ALA A 27 0.95 19.13 18.91
CA ALA A 27 1.92 18.16 18.45
C ALA A 27 1.91 18.00 16.91
N ILE A 28 0.73 18.01 16.30
CA ILE A 28 0.56 17.95 14.84
C ILE A 28 1.12 19.20 14.17
N PHE A 29 0.71 20.40 14.64
CA PHE A 29 1.13 21.66 14.04
C PHE A 29 2.64 21.93 14.21
N SER A 30 3.22 21.56 15.35
CA SER A 30 4.66 21.71 15.60
C SER A 30 5.50 20.82 14.68
N ASN A 31 4.99 19.65 14.31
CA ASN A 31 5.67 18.65 13.49
C ASN A 31 5.12 18.56 12.04
N ARG A 32 4.31 19.53 11.60
CA ARG A 32 3.65 19.52 10.27
C ARG A 32 4.60 19.24 9.10
N TRP A 33 5.79 19.83 9.10
CA TRP A 33 6.79 19.64 8.05
C TRP A 33 7.31 18.20 7.99
N MET A 34 7.45 17.55 9.14
CA MET A 34 7.86 16.15 9.22
C MET A 34 6.76 15.24 8.70
N ILE A 35 5.49 15.49 9.06
CA ILE A 35 4.33 14.74 8.56
C ILE A 35 4.24 14.87 7.03
N ILE A 36 4.36 16.10 6.51
CA ILE A 36 4.35 16.37 5.06
C ILE A 36 5.51 15.65 4.37
N ALA A 37 6.71 15.70 4.93
CA ALA A 37 7.90 15.06 4.34
C ALA A 37 7.75 13.53 4.26
N ILE A 38 7.25 12.90 5.32
CA ILE A 38 7.00 11.44 5.35
C ILE A 38 5.91 11.05 4.35
N THR A 39 4.81 11.81 4.29
CA THR A 39 3.73 11.57 3.34
C THR A 39 4.19 11.74 1.90
N LEU A 40 4.99 12.78 1.62
CA LEU A 40 5.56 13.00 0.30
C LEU A 40 6.54 11.89 -0.11
N LEU A 41 7.34 11.39 0.82
CA LEU A 41 8.27 10.29 0.58
C LEU A 41 7.52 8.98 0.27
N ALA A 42 6.44 8.69 1.00
CA ALA A 42 5.56 7.55 0.72
C ALA A 42 4.89 7.68 -0.66
N LEU A 43 4.42 8.89 -1.00
CA LEU A 43 3.82 9.19 -2.30
C LEU A 43 4.83 9.02 -3.45
N LEU A 44 6.06 9.51 -3.30
CA LEU A 44 7.13 9.34 -4.27
C LEU A 44 7.50 7.87 -4.47
N GLY A 45 7.56 7.10 -3.37
CA GLY A 45 7.76 5.65 -3.43
C GLY A 45 6.65 4.94 -4.19
N ALA A 46 5.39 5.27 -3.93
CA ALA A 46 4.24 4.71 -4.64
C ALA A 46 4.25 5.08 -6.13
N LEU A 47 4.55 6.34 -6.46
CA LEU A 47 4.65 6.79 -7.84
C LEU A 47 5.76 6.07 -8.60
N THR A 48 6.93 5.91 -7.96
CA THR A 48 8.06 5.15 -8.52
C THR A 48 7.67 3.69 -8.73
N TYR A 49 6.99 3.07 -7.77
CA TYR A 49 6.49 1.70 -7.89
C TYR A 49 5.52 1.53 -9.07
N VAL A 50 4.53 2.43 -9.21
CA VAL A 50 3.56 2.40 -10.32
C VAL A 50 4.26 2.62 -11.68
N MET A 51 5.29 3.45 -11.74
CA MET A 51 6.06 3.70 -12.96
C MET A 51 6.94 2.51 -13.38
N VAL A 52 7.56 1.84 -12.39
CA VAL A 52 8.52 0.75 -12.66
C VAL A 52 7.82 -0.59 -12.88
N THR A 53 6.64 -0.80 -12.28
CA THR A 53 5.91 -2.05 -12.41
C THR A 53 5.37 -2.22 -13.84
N PRO A 54 5.67 -3.34 -14.53
CA PRO A 54 5.19 -3.60 -15.88
C PRO A 54 3.67 -3.63 -15.91
N LYS A 55 3.10 -3.03 -16.95
CA LYS A 55 1.65 -3.00 -17.17
C LYS A 55 1.16 -4.39 -17.54
N VAL A 56 0.08 -4.84 -16.92
CA VAL A 56 -0.59 -6.09 -17.23
C VAL A 56 -1.96 -5.75 -17.82
N TYR A 57 -2.24 -6.31 -18.98
CA TYR A 57 -3.51 -6.20 -19.69
C TYR A 57 -4.30 -7.49 -19.54
N SER A 58 -5.62 -7.42 -19.59
CA SER A 58 -6.49 -8.58 -19.58
C SER A 58 -7.38 -8.54 -20.82
N ALA A 59 -7.28 -9.57 -21.65
CA ALA A 59 -8.23 -9.83 -22.72
C ALA A 59 -9.30 -10.80 -22.23
N ASP A 60 -10.51 -10.76 -22.76
CA ASP A 60 -11.59 -11.69 -22.44
C ASP A 60 -12.32 -12.17 -23.67
N ILE A 61 -12.80 -13.42 -23.64
CA ILE A 61 -13.73 -14.01 -24.58
C ILE A 61 -14.95 -14.57 -23.85
N ILE A 62 -16.06 -14.65 -24.54
CA ILE A 62 -17.27 -15.26 -24.03
C ILE A 62 -17.62 -16.45 -24.90
N VAL A 63 -17.74 -17.62 -24.27
CA VAL A 63 -18.09 -18.87 -24.93
C VAL A 63 -19.40 -19.37 -24.36
N GLN A 64 -20.32 -19.75 -25.22
CA GLN A 64 -21.57 -20.39 -24.85
C GLN A 64 -21.49 -21.87 -25.15
N VAL A 65 -21.89 -22.67 -24.17
CA VAL A 65 -22.12 -24.12 -24.33
C VAL A 65 -23.62 -24.31 -24.43
N GLU A 66 -24.09 -24.74 -25.59
CA GLU A 66 -25.51 -25.03 -25.83
C GLU A 66 -25.85 -26.40 -25.26
N GLU A 67 -26.88 -26.46 -24.41
CA GLU A 67 -27.40 -27.74 -23.93
C GLU A 67 -28.12 -28.46 -25.07
N GLU A 68 -27.78 -29.73 -25.30
CA GLU A 68 -28.57 -30.57 -26.20
C GLU A 68 -29.92 -30.85 -25.52
N MET A 69 -30.96 -30.12 -25.91
CA MET A 69 -32.30 -30.52 -25.58
C MET A 69 -32.63 -31.83 -26.33
N PRO A 70 -32.98 -32.92 -25.68
CA PRO A 70 -33.46 -34.10 -26.36
C PRO A 70 -34.72 -33.74 -27.10
N GLN A 71 -34.67 -33.54 -28.43
CA GLN A 71 -35.84 -33.37 -29.26
C GLN A 71 -36.58 -34.71 -29.29
N GLY A 72 -37.72 -34.78 -28.59
CA GLY A 72 -38.69 -35.89 -28.79
C GLY A 72 -39.13 -36.68 -27.55
N GLN A 73 -38.75 -36.30 -26.33
CA GLN A 73 -39.31 -36.94 -25.17
C GLN A 73 -40.35 -36.05 -24.46
N SER A 74 -41.60 -36.55 -24.45
CA SER A 74 -42.65 -36.03 -23.59
C SER A 74 -42.13 -35.84 -22.16
N ARG A 75 -42.31 -34.62 -21.62
CA ARG A 75 -41.97 -34.22 -20.23
C ARG A 75 -42.47 -35.29 -19.25
N SER A 76 -41.64 -36.19 -18.81
CA SER A 76 -41.92 -37.00 -17.63
C SER A 76 -41.53 -36.15 -16.41
N LEU A 77 -42.44 -36.05 -15.44
CA LEU A 77 -42.29 -35.32 -14.17
C LEU A 77 -41.03 -35.72 -13.32
N LEU A 78 -40.30 -36.77 -13.72
CA LEU A 78 -39.06 -37.24 -13.11
C LEU A 78 -37.79 -36.72 -13.82
N GLY A 79 -37.93 -36.10 -15.00
CA GLY A 79 -36.78 -35.56 -15.76
C GLY A 79 -36.25 -34.22 -15.21
N ASP A 80 -37.11 -33.44 -14.52
CA ASP A 80 -36.75 -32.11 -14.04
C ASP A 80 -35.77 -32.12 -12.86
N VAL A 81 -35.71 -33.20 -12.07
CA VAL A 81 -34.79 -33.26 -10.92
C VAL A 81 -33.40 -33.72 -11.34
N SER A 82 -33.24 -34.55 -12.35
CA SER A 82 -31.93 -34.98 -12.86
C SER A 82 -31.27 -33.90 -13.70
N SER A 83 -32.02 -33.08 -14.43
CA SER A 83 -31.45 -31.98 -15.24
C SER A 83 -30.82 -30.88 -14.39
N MET A 84 -31.28 -30.63 -13.17
CA MET A 84 -30.70 -29.66 -12.25
C MET A 84 -29.31 -30.08 -11.73
N PHE A 85 -29.00 -31.38 -11.71
CA PHE A 85 -27.68 -31.89 -11.28
C PHE A 85 -26.71 -32.10 -12.45
N ASP A 86 -27.22 -32.39 -13.65
CA ASP A 86 -26.41 -32.65 -14.84
C ASP A 86 -25.81 -31.38 -15.46
N THR A 87 -26.53 -30.25 -15.43
CA THR A 87 -26.04 -28.98 -16.00
C THR A 87 -24.80 -28.46 -15.30
N LYS A 88 -24.70 -28.64 -13.97
CA LYS A 88 -23.54 -28.17 -13.22
C LYS A 88 -22.28 -29.05 -13.46
N ALA A 89 -22.47 -30.30 -13.73
CA ALA A 89 -21.38 -31.24 -14.04
C ALA A 89 -20.83 -31.00 -15.46
N GLU A 90 -21.70 -30.70 -16.44
CA GLU A 90 -21.28 -30.43 -17.82
C GLU A 90 -20.46 -29.14 -17.94
N THR A 91 -20.92 -28.02 -17.36
CA THR A 91 -20.19 -26.73 -17.45
C THR A 91 -18.84 -26.82 -16.75
N SER A 92 -18.75 -27.49 -15.60
CA SER A 92 -17.47 -27.71 -14.90
C SER A 92 -16.50 -28.54 -15.70
N GLY A 93 -16.98 -29.57 -16.39
CA GLY A 93 -16.18 -30.40 -17.29
C GLY A 93 -15.63 -29.61 -18.48
N GLU A 94 -16.45 -28.76 -19.09
CA GLU A 94 -16.03 -27.94 -20.23
C GLU A 94 -15.01 -26.86 -19.83
N MET A 95 -15.08 -26.31 -18.61
CA MET A 95 -14.05 -25.39 -18.09
C MET A 95 -12.69 -26.08 -17.94
N GLU A 96 -12.65 -27.35 -17.51
CA GLU A 96 -11.40 -28.12 -17.44
C GLU A 96 -10.86 -28.49 -18.83
N VAL A 97 -11.73 -28.76 -19.81
CA VAL A 97 -11.32 -28.96 -21.20
C VAL A 97 -10.68 -27.70 -21.76
N LEU A 98 -11.26 -26.52 -21.52
CA LEU A 98 -10.69 -25.21 -21.92
C LEU A 98 -9.28 -25.01 -21.33
N ARG A 99 -9.05 -25.40 -20.08
CA ARG A 99 -7.74 -25.30 -19.44
C ARG A 99 -6.75 -26.37 -19.88
N SER A 100 -7.20 -27.41 -20.59
CA SER A 100 -6.39 -28.56 -20.92
C SER A 100 -5.19 -28.20 -21.81
N ARG A 101 -4.13 -29.00 -21.71
CA ARG A 101 -2.95 -28.90 -22.58
C ARG A 101 -3.29 -29.11 -24.06
N MET A 102 -4.38 -29.80 -24.35
CA MET A 102 -4.85 -30.07 -25.72
C MET A 102 -5.38 -28.81 -26.39
N VAL A 103 -5.98 -27.89 -25.62
CA VAL A 103 -6.53 -26.64 -26.11
C VAL A 103 -5.48 -25.52 -26.07
N VAL A 104 -4.70 -25.44 -24.98
CA VAL A 104 -3.69 -24.39 -24.79
C VAL A 104 -2.42 -24.64 -25.62
N GLY A 105 -2.04 -25.90 -25.81
CA GLY A 105 -0.80 -26.29 -26.50
C GLY A 105 -0.65 -25.73 -27.92
N PRO A 106 -1.64 -25.88 -28.80
CA PRO A 106 -1.56 -25.32 -30.17
C PRO A 106 -1.37 -23.82 -30.20
N ALA A 107 -1.98 -23.07 -29.26
CA ALA A 107 -1.77 -21.63 -29.16
C ALA A 107 -0.33 -21.29 -28.74
N VAL A 108 0.24 -22.05 -27.78
CA VAL A 108 1.64 -21.93 -27.38
C VAL A 108 2.59 -22.21 -28.55
N ASP A 109 2.30 -23.23 -29.35
CA ASP A 109 3.11 -23.60 -30.51
C ASP A 109 3.01 -22.56 -31.64
N LYS A 110 1.81 -22.07 -31.94
CA LYS A 110 1.57 -21.09 -32.99
C LYS A 110 2.29 -19.77 -32.74
N PHE A 111 2.29 -19.31 -31.48
CA PHE A 111 2.91 -18.03 -31.11
C PHE A 111 4.31 -18.21 -30.52
N LEU A 112 4.88 -19.40 -30.53
CA LEU A 112 6.23 -19.74 -30.05
C LEU A 112 6.47 -19.24 -28.61
N LEU A 113 5.47 -19.32 -27.74
CA LEU A 113 5.52 -18.73 -26.38
C LEU A 113 6.61 -19.33 -25.49
N TYR A 114 7.24 -20.43 -25.90
CA TYR A 114 8.41 -21.03 -25.25
C TYR A 114 9.71 -20.28 -25.59
N ILE A 115 9.71 -19.37 -26.57
CA ILE A 115 10.85 -18.48 -26.90
C ILE A 115 10.59 -17.13 -26.26
N GLN A 116 11.44 -16.71 -25.33
CA GLN A 116 11.40 -15.39 -24.73
C GLN A 116 12.58 -14.57 -25.24
N ALA A 117 12.27 -13.46 -25.91
CA ALA A 117 13.25 -12.54 -26.44
C ALA A 117 12.87 -11.11 -26.00
N LYS A 118 13.73 -10.49 -25.20
CA LYS A 118 13.48 -9.15 -24.65
C LYS A 118 14.71 -8.26 -24.80
N PRO A 119 14.55 -6.99 -25.16
CA PRO A 119 15.62 -6.01 -25.09
C PRO A 119 16.12 -5.87 -23.66
N ARG A 120 17.43 -5.59 -23.49
CA ARG A 120 17.99 -5.30 -22.19
C ARG A 120 17.80 -3.82 -21.88
N TYR A 121 16.91 -3.51 -20.99
CA TYR A 121 16.64 -2.13 -20.57
C TYR A 121 17.58 -1.70 -19.43
N PHE A 122 17.80 -0.37 -19.32
CA PHE A 122 18.47 0.20 -18.18
C PHE A 122 17.67 -0.08 -16.89
N PRO A 123 18.34 -0.46 -15.77
CA PRO A 123 17.64 -0.81 -14.53
C PRO A 123 16.70 0.31 -14.08
N VAL A 124 15.50 -0.08 -13.61
CA VAL A 124 14.45 0.75 -13.01
C VAL A 124 13.70 1.66 -14.00
N VAL A 125 14.40 2.47 -14.82
CA VAL A 125 13.76 3.51 -15.66
C VAL A 125 13.73 3.16 -17.15
N GLY A 126 14.56 2.21 -17.60
CA GLY A 126 14.74 1.94 -19.04
C GLY A 126 13.50 1.38 -19.70
N GLU A 127 12.84 0.41 -19.09
CA GLU A 127 11.63 -0.20 -19.61
C GLU A 127 10.46 0.81 -19.68
N TRP A 128 10.31 1.64 -18.66
CA TRP A 128 9.30 2.70 -18.63
C TRP A 128 9.54 3.76 -19.72
N LEU A 129 10.81 4.15 -19.92
CA LEU A 129 11.18 5.09 -20.98
C LEU A 129 10.93 4.50 -22.37
N ALA A 130 11.31 3.24 -22.58
CA ALA A 130 11.15 2.55 -23.85
C ALA A 130 9.69 2.36 -24.25
N GLN A 131 8.79 2.11 -23.30
CA GLN A 131 7.34 1.98 -23.56
C GLN A 131 6.67 3.32 -23.90
N ARG A 132 7.25 4.44 -23.51
CA ARG A 132 6.64 5.77 -23.72
C ARG A 132 7.10 6.47 -25.01
N TYR A 133 8.25 6.08 -25.51
CA TYR A 133 8.87 6.72 -26.66
C TYR A 133 9.29 5.65 -27.68
N GLU A 134 8.60 5.59 -28.81
CA GLU A 134 8.93 4.65 -29.91
C GLU A 134 10.29 4.93 -30.56
N SER A 135 10.78 6.15 -30.47
CA SER A 135 12.10 6.54 -30.96
C SER A 135 12.64 7.72 -30.16
N LEU A 136 13.42 7.43 -29.12
CA LEU A 136 14.17 8.48 -28.45
C LEU A 136 15.43 8.82 -29.24
N PRO A 137 15.74 10.13 -29.49
CA PRO A 137 17.09 10.51 -29.82
C PRO A 137 17.96 10.10 -28.64
N TYR A 138 19.03 9.35 -28.91
CA TYR A 138 19.94 8.80 -27.93
C TYR A 138 20.48 9.94 -27.06
N PRO A 139 20.25 9.98 -25.74
CA PRO A 139 20.89 10.97 -24.89
C PRO A 139 22.38 10.71 -24.91
N SER A 140 23.16 11.64 -25.43
CA SER A 140 24.62 11.56 -25.51
C SER A 140 25.31 11.42 -24.14
N SER A 141 24.57 11.64 -23.05
CA SER A 141 25.01 11.61 -21.66
C SER A 141 24.77 10.29 -20.93
N LEU A 142 24.03 9.31 -21.52
CA LEU A 142 23.74 8.04 -20.87
C LEU A 142 24.80 6.97 -21.18
N PRO A 143 25.10 6.06 -20.25
CA PRO A 143 26.15 5.06 -20.45
C PRO A 143 25.84 4.16 -21.65
N ARG A 144 26.81 4.01 -22.55
CA ARG A 144 26.77 3.17 -23.76
C ARG A 144 26.81 1.66 -23.46
N GLY A 145 26.18 1.20 -22.39
CA GLY A 145 26.30 -0.17 -21.87
C GLY A 145 25.40 -1.22 -22.53
N GLY A 146 25.11 -1.11 -23.83
CA GLY A 146 24.28 -2.13 -24.53
C GLY A 146 22.79 -2.11 -24.16
N TYR A 147 22.30 -1.08 -23.51
CA TYR A 147 20.90 -0.96 -23.12
C TYR A 147 20.01 -0.47 -24.26
N ALA A 148 18.78 -0.99 -24.30
CA ALA A 148 17.70 -0.54 -25.17
C ALA A 148 16.94 0.63 -24.51
N TRP A 149 16.55 1.61 -25.35
CA TRP A 149 15.90 2.85 -24.89
C TRP A 149 14.56 3.15 -25.55
N GLY A 150 14.15 2.33 -26.53
CA GLY A 150 12.88 2.42 -27.26
C GLY A 150 13.05 2.13 -28.75
N GLY A 151 12.04 1.44 -29.33
CA GLY A 151 12.06 1.04 -30.74
C GLY A 151 12.97 -0.14 -31.08
N GLU A 152 13.74 -0.68 -30.13
CA GLU A 152 14.50 -1.89 -30.33
C GLU A 152 13.62 -3.13 -30.22
N ALA A 153 13.67 -4.01 -31.26
CA ALA A 153 12.86 -5.20 -31.34
C ALA A 153 13.67 -6.39 -31.90
N ILE A 154 13.32 -7.58 -31.48
CA ILE A 154 13.85 -8.83 -31.98
C ILE A 154 12.70 -9.79 -32.26
N ALA A 155 12.68 -10.41 -33.42
CA ALA A 155 11.76 -11.48 -33.78
C ALA A 155 12.54 -12.76 -34.09
N ILE A 156 12.15 -13.86 -33.46
CA ILE A 156 12.82 -15.16 -33.54
C ILE A 156 11.75 -16.20 -33.91
N SER A 157 11.91 -16.86 -35.05
CA SER A 157 11.03 -17.93 -35.48
C SER A 157 11.53 -19.32 -35.06
N GLN A 158 12.82 -19.48 -34.81
CA GLN A 158 13.38 -20.74 -34.36
C GLN A 158 14.51 -20.52 -33.33
N LEU A 159 14.41 -21.24 -32.25
CA LEU A 159 15.48 -21.36 -31.24
C LEU A 159 15.40 -22.77 -30.66
N ASP A 160 16.15 -23.71 -31.24
CA ASP A 160 16.21 -25.08 -30.76
C ASP A 160 17.50 -25.29 -29.96
N VAL A 161 17.36 -25.71 -28.73
CA VAL A 161 18.49 -25.96 -27.82
C VAL A 161 18.35 -27.36 -27.17
N PRO A 162 19.44 -27.98 -26.82
CA PRO A 162 19.40 -29.26 -26.04
C PRO A 162 18.71 -29.06 -24.68
N ASN A 163 18.16 -30.12 -24.12
CA ASN A 163 17.42 -30.08 -22.85
C ASN A 163 18.19 -29.43 -21.69
N GLU A 164 19.51 -29.63 -21.65
CA GLU A 164 20.38 -29.01 -20.63
C GLU A 164 20.48 -27.48 -20.70
N TRP A 165 20.08 -26.91 -21.83
CA TRP A 165 20.13 -25.47 -22.11
C TRP A 165 18.75 -24.81 -22.01
N LEU A 166 17.69 -25.58 -21.76
CA LEU A 166 16.37 -25.04 -21.53
C LEU A 166 16.36 -24.10 -20.31
N GLY A 167 15.77 -22.94 -20.44
CA GLY A 167 15.69 -21.91 -19.39
C GLY A 167 16.95 -21.06 -19.24
N LYS A 168 18.08 -21.42 -19.86
CA LYS A 168 19.30 -20.60 -19.79
C LYS A 168 19.21 -19.40 -20.73
N PRO A 169 19.59 -18.18 -20.25
CA PRO A 169 19.55 -16.99 -21.07
C PRO A 169 20.81 -16.82 -21.93
N PHE A 170 20.61 -16.59 -23.19
CA PHE A 170 21.62 -16.12 -24.13
C PHE A 170 21.55 -14.61 -24.27
N ARG A 171 22.69 -13.99 -24.59
CA ARG A 171 22.77 -12.56 -24.92
C ARG A 171 22.98 -12.43 -26.42
N VAL A 172 22.05 -11.76 -27.09
CA VAL A 172 22.18 -11.35 -28.48
C VAL A 172 22.63 -9.91 -28.52
N THR A 173 23.77 -9.62 -29.17
CA THR A 173 24.29 -8.26 -29.34
C THR A 173 24.26 -7.89 -30.82
N THR A 174 23.66 -6.76 -31.14
CA THR A 174 23.64 -6.27 -32.54
C THR A 174 25.00 -5.74 -32.95
N LEU A 175 25.48 -6.13 -34.13
CA LEU A 175 26.73 -5.60 -34.70
C LEU A 175 26.47 -4.54 -35.80
N GLY A 176 25.21 -4.36 -36.20
CA GLY A 176 24.84 -3.56 -37.36
C GLY A 176 24.84 -4.38 -38.66
N GLU A 177 24.27 -3.82 -39.70
CA GLU A 177 24.19 -4.44 -41.07
C GLU A 177 23.58 -5.87 -41.07
N GLY A 178 22.59 -6.12 -40.18
CA GLY A 178 21.94 -7.42 -40.09
C GLY A 178 22.82 -8.53 -39.46
N ARG A 179 23.94 -8.19 -38.83
CA ARG A 179 24.82 -9.14 -38.11
C ARG A 179 24.58 -9.07 -36.62
N TYR A 180 24.69 -10.20 -35.95
CA TYR A 180 24.61 -10.31 -34.52
C TYR A 180 25.61 -11.27 -33.91
N THR A 181 25.90 -11.11 -32.63
CA THR A 181 26.67 -12.05 -31.84
C THR A 181 25.76 -12.64 -30.78
N LEU A 182 25.67 -13.96 -30.71
CA LEU A 182 24.98 -14.70 -29.66
C LEU A 182 26.04 -15.15 -28.62
N THR A 183 25.91 -14.74 -27.40
CA THR A 183 26.86 -15.05 -26.30
C THR A 183 26.12 -15.84 -25.22
N ASP A 184 26.65 -16.99 -24.86
CA ASP A 184 26.19 -17.70 -23.66
C ASP A 184 26.71 -16.99 -22.41
N LYS A 185 25.84 -16.69 -21.48
CA LYS A 185 26.18 -15.99 -20.22
C LYS A 185 26.98 -16.84 -19.24
N PHE A 186 26.98 -18.18 -19.38
CA PHE A 186 27.62 -19.09 -18.42
C PHE A 186 29.02 -19.49 -18.87
N THR A 187 29.17 -19.86 -20.13
CA THR A 187 30.47 -20.31 -20.66
C THR A 187 31.26 -19.19 -21.34
N GLY A 188 30.60 -18.09 -21.66
CA GLY A 188 31.20 -16.97 -22.44
C GLY A 188 31.41 -17.30 -23.91
N ALA A 189 30.93 -18.46 -24.40
CA ALA A 189 31.03 -18.84 -25.79
C ALA A 189 30.22 -17.86 -26.67
N THR A 190 30.85 -17.42 -27.77
CA THR A 190 30.27 -16.45 -28.70
C THR A 190 30.07 -17.07 -30.08
N PHE A 191 28.92 -16.84 -30.67
CA PHE A 191 28.54 -17.31 -31.99
C PHE A 191 28.12 -16.10 -32.84
N ASN A 192 28.60 -16.02 -34.08
CA ASN A 192 28.26 -14.95 -34.99
C ASN A 192 27.20 -15.45 -35.99
N GLY A 193 26.14 -14.67 -36.16
CA GLY A 193 25.05 -14.99 -37.07
C GLY A 193 24.58 -13.80 -37.87
N THR A 194 23.74 -14.08 -38.87
CA THR A 194 23.13 -13.08 -39.77
C THR A 194 21.61 -13.15 -39.66
N VAL A 195 20.97 -12.00 -39.61
CA VAL A 195 19.49 -11.87 -39.59
C VAL A 195 18.90 -12.41 -40.86
N GLY A 196 17.79 -13.14 -40.79
CA GLY A 196 17.09 -13.74 -41.93
C GLY A 196 17.72 -15.05 -42.46
N LYS A 197 18.74 -15.59 -41.78
CA LYS A 197 19.34 -16.88 -42.15
C LYS A 197 19.24 -17.86 -41.00
N PRO A 198 18.88 -19.12 -41.21
CA PRO A 198 18.98 -20.17 -40.21
C PRO A 198 20.45 -20.50 -39.96
N GLU A 199 20.86 -20.44 -38.72
CA GLU A 199 22.24 -20.68 -38.28
C GLU A 199 22.28 -21.92 -37.34
N HIS A 200 23.30 -22.73 -37.58
CA HIS A 200 23.60 -23.97 -36.85
C HIS A 200 24.84 -23.78 -36.00
N PHE A 201 24.73 -23.80 -34.68
CA PHE A 201 25.85 -23.63 -33.77
C PHE A 201 26.10 -24.89 -32.95
N ARG A 202 27.39 -25.23 -32.75
CA ARG A 202 27.79 -26.29 -31.80
C ARG A 202 28.06 -25.70 -30.44
N LEU A 203 27.37 -26.19 -29.43
CA LEU A 203 27.50 -25.71 -28.06
C LEU A 203 28.71 -26.34 -27.36
N PRO A 204 29.39 -25.61 -26.44
CA PRO A 204 30.40 -26.17 -25.55
C PRO A 204 29.77 -27.27 -24.68
N GLY A 205 30.35 -28.45 -24.66
CA GLY A 205 29.81 -29.61 -23.93
C GLY A 205 29.00 -30.59 -24.76
N GLY A 206 28.84 -30.34 -26.06
CA GLY A 206 28.11 -31.20 -27.00
C GLY A 206 26.67 -30.74 -27.23
N GLY A 207 26.15 -31.09 -28.40
CA GLY A 207 24.81 -30.64 -28.84
C GLY A 207 24.85 -29.50 -29.86
N ALA A 208 23.78 -29.42 -30.65
CA ALA A 208 23.58 -28.39 -31.64
C ALA A 208 22.47 -27.42 -31.21
N MET A 209 22.60 -26.16 -31.59
CA MET A 209 21.61 -25.14 -31.39
C MET A 209 21.25 -24.54 -32.75
N ASP A 210 19.96 -24.52 -33.07
CA ASP A 210 19.42 -23.95 -34.28
C ASP A 210 18.75 -22.63 -33.95
N VAL A 211 19.18 -21.58 -34.63
CA VAL A 211 18.68 -20.20 -34.39
C VAL A 211 18.27 -19.57 -35.70
N HIS A 212 17.04 -19.04 -35.77
CA HIS A 212 16.60 -18.21 -36.85
C HIS A 212 16.02 -16.89 -36.28
N ILE A 213 16.75 -15.81 -36.49
CA ILE A 213 16.30 -14.45 -36.14
C ILE A 213 15.79 -13.80 -37.42
N ASP A 214 14.46 -13.58 -37.49
CA ASP A 214 13.79 -13.01 -38.68
C ASP A 214 14.05 -11.50 -38.80
N ALA A 215 14.00 -10.81 -37.67
CA ALA A 215 14.21 -9.37 -37.60
C ALA A 215 14.95 -8.99 -36.33
N LEU A 216 15.87 -8.04 -36.46
CA LEU A 216 16.61 -7.48 -35.35
C LEU A 216 16.80 -5.99 -35.58
N THR A 217 16.03 -5.19 -34.86
CA THR A 217 16.08 -3.75 -34.91
C THR A 217 16.80 -3.23 -33.66
N GLY A 218 17.90 -2.54 -33.84
CA GLY A 218 18.66 -1.98 -32.72
C GLY A 218 19.95 -1.35 -33.24
N ARG A 219 20.52 -0.47 -32.44
CA ARG A 219 21.82 0.14 -32.76
C ARG A 219 22.94 -0.86 -32.52
N PRO A 220 24.08 -0.71 -33.22
CA PRO A 220 25.24 -1.55 -32.94
C PRO A 220 25.62 -1.48 -31.45
N GLY A 221 25.77 -2.66 -30.84
CA GLY A 221 26.03 -2.81 -29.40
C GLY A 221 24.80 -2.98 -28.52
N THR A 222 23.58 -2.87 -29.06
CA THR A 222 22.37 -3.15 -28.25
C THR A 222 22.29 -4.64 -27.91
N GLU A 223 21.96 -4.94 -26.65
CA GLU A 223 21.87 -6.29 -26.12
C GLU A 223 20.40 -6.71 -25.94
N PHE A 224 20.13 -7.95 -26.30
CA PHE A 224 18.85 -8.63 -26.06
C PHE A 224 19.11 -9.88 -25.22
N THR A 225 18.18 -10.20 -24.36
CA THR A 225 18.19 -11.48 -23.62
C THR A 225 17.21 -12.42 -24.27
N VAL A 226 17.68 -13.58 -24.71
CA VAL A 226 16.90 -14.59 -25.38
C VAL A 226 17.02 -15.90 -24.59
N SER A 227 15.89 -16.56 -24.36
CA SER A 227 15.86 -17.86 -23.69
C SER A 227 14.76 -18.73 -24.27
N ARG A 228 14.94 -20.06 -24.17
CA ARG A 228 13.92 -21.03 -24.53
C ARG A 228 13.51 -21.82 -23.30
N SER A 229 12.24 -21.78 -22.96
CA SER A 229 11.64 -22.67 -21.94
C SER A 229 11.20 -24.00 -22.57
N SER A 230 10.95 -25.01 -21.76
CA SER A 230 10.30 -26.22 -22.25
C SER A 230 8.88 -25.91 -22.71
N ARG A 231 8.39 -26.65 -23.72
CA ARG A 231 7.00 -26.50 -24.21
C ARG A 231 6.00 -26.68 -23.05
N LEU A 232 6.25 -27.62 -22.15
CA LEU A 232 5.41 -27.85 -20.98
C LEU A 232 5.36 -26.65 -20.05
N ALA A 233 6.51 -26.06 -19.72
CA ALA A 233 6.58 -24.89 -18.88
C ALA A 233 5.86 -23.68 -19.50
N ALA A 234 5.93 -23.50 -20.82
CA ALA A 234 5.20 -22.43 -21.52
C ALA A 234 3.68 -22.66 -21.46
N ILE A 235 3.21 -23.92 -21.59
CA ILE A 235 1.79 -24.24 -21.44
C ILE A 235 1.33 -23.96 -20.00
N GLU A 236 2.09 -24.39 -18.99
CA GLU A 236 1.78 -24.14 -17.58
C GLU A 236 1.77 -22.65 -17.23
N ASP A 237 2.65 -21.86 -17.82
CA ASP A 237 2.65 -20.39 -17.66
C ASP A 237 1.36 -19.79 -18.22
N VAL A 238 0.94 -20.15 -19.43
CA VAL A 238 -0.34 -19.69 -20.00
C VAL A 238 -1.52 -20.14 -19.15
N GLN A 239 -1.55 -21.42 -18.73
CA GLN A 239 -2.62 -21.96 -17.88
C GLN A 239 -2.74 -21.22 -16.54
N SER A 240 -1.61 -20.80 -15.95
CA SER A 240 -1.58 -20.04 -14.69
C SER A 240 -2.19 -18.64 -14.82
N ARG A 241 -2.08 -18.03 -16.00
CA ARG A 241 -2.60 -16.70 -16.33
C ARG A 241 -4.01 -16.73 -16.92
N LEU A 242 -4.55 -17.95 -17.18
CA LEU A 242 -5.87 -18.16 -17.75
C LEU A 242 -6.91 -18.23 -16.62
N GLY A 243 -7.79 -17.23 -16.55
CA GLY A 243 -8.95 -17.21 -15.68
C GLY A 243 -10.18 -17.75 -16.41
N ILE A 244 -10.82 -18.79 -15.88
CA ILE A 244 -12.03 -19.40 -16.45
C ILE A 244 -13.11 -19.37 -15.39
N PHE A 245 -14.27 -18.83 -15.70
CA PHE A 245 -15.40 -18.71 -14.76
C PHE A 245 -16.74 -18.73 -15.50
N GLU A 246 -17.78 -19.23 -14.84
CA GLU A 246 -19.12 -19.21 -15.38
C GLU A 246 -19.77 -17.82 -15.16
N ARG A 247 -20.34 -17.21 -16.22
CA ARG A 247 -21.10 -15.96 -16.16
C ARG A 247 -22.58 -16.25 -15.89
N GLY A 248 -23.00 -16.09 -14.65
CA GLY A 248 -24.36 -16.40 -14.20
C GLY A 248 -24.48 -17.83 -13.66
N ARG A 249 -25.51 -18.07 -12.85
CA ARG A 249 -25.78 -19.43 -12.35
C ARG A 249 -26.47 -20.25 -13.41
N THR A 250 -25.90 -21.40 -13.79
CA THR A 250 -26.50 -22.35 -14.74
C THR A 250 -26.86 -21.73 -16.12
N SER A 251 -26.03 -20.78 -16.59
CA SER A 251 -26.27 -20.11 -17.86
C SER A 251 -25.65 -20.82 -19.06
N GLY A 252 -24.75 -21.79 -18.82
CA GLY A 252 -23.93 -22.40 -19.89
C GLY A 252 -22.97 -21.40 -20.56
N VAL A 253 -22.82 -20.17 -20.01
CA VAL A 253 -21.94 -19.14 -20.55
C VAL A 253 -20.64 -19.09 -19.75
N ILE A 254 -19.53 -19.35 -20.41
CA ILE A 254 -18.18 -19.36 -19.81
C ILE A 254 -17.44 -18.08 -20.23
N GLY A 255 -17.00 -17.33 -19.25
CA GLY A 255 -16.05 -16.23 -19.43
C GLY A 255 -14.62 -16.74 -19.31
N VAL A 256 -13.77 -16.41 -20.25
CA VAL A 256 -12.35 -16.76 -20.24
C VAL A 256 -11.54 -15.50 -20.33
N THR A 257 -10.59 -15.30 -19.41
CA THR A 257 -9.70 -14.15 -19.39
C THR A 257 -8.26 -14.61 -19.46
N LEU A 258 -7.42 -13.85 -20.14
CA LEU A 258 -5.96 -14.05 -20.16
C LEU A 258 -5.27 -12.77 -19.80
N GLU A 259 -4.37 -12.83 -18.80
CA GLU A 259 -3.53 -11.69 -18.42
C GLU A 259 -2.15 -11.78 -19.11
N GLY A 260 -1.66 -10.62 -19.60
CA GLY A 260 -0.34 -10.54 -20.23
C GLY A 260 0.17 -9.10 -20.35
N ASN A 261 1.47 -8.96 -20.65
CA ASN A 261 2.11 -7.64 -20.72
C ASN A 261 1.94 -6.98 -22.11
N ASP A 262 1.80 -7.80 -23.15
CA ASP A 262 1.54 -7.35 -24.53
C ASP A 262 0.06 -7.53 -24.84
N PRO A 263 -0.71 -6.45 -25.04
CA PRO A 263 -2.15 -6.53 -25.29
C PRO A 263 -2.48 -7.22 -26.63
N ALA A 264 -1.65 -7.02 -27.67
CA ALA A 264 -1.89 -7.62 -28.97
C ALA A 264 -1.64 -9.14 -28.95
N LEU A 265 -0.50 -9.57 -28.40
CA LEU A 265 -0.18 -10.98 -28.24
C LEU A 265 -1.19 -11.68 -27.31
N THR A 266 -1.54 -11.07 -26.19
CA THR A 266 -2.52 -11.63 -25.24
C THR A 266 -3.88 -11.88 -25.90
N THR A 267 -4.35 -10.91 -26.69
CA THR A 267 -5.60 -11.03 -27.46
C THR A 267 -5.51 -12.13 -28.52
N ALA A 268 -4.41 -12.18 -29.26
CA ALA A 268 -4.21 -13.20 -30.30
C ALA A 268 -4.15 -14.61 -29.72
N VAL A 269 -3.43 -14.82 -28.63
CA VAL A 269 -3.34 -16.10 -27.91
C VAL A 269 -4.69 -16.54 -27.38
N LEU A 270 -5.46 -15.62 -26.77
CA LEU A 270 -6.77 -15.96 -26.21
C LEU A 270 -7.78 -16.32 -27.32
N ASN A 271 -7.79 -15.59 -28.42
CA ASN A 271 -8.63 -15.92 -29.58
C ASN A 271 -8.25 -17.28 -30.18
N GLN A 272 -6.95 -17.61 -30.25
CA GLN A 272 -6.51 -18.92 -30.69
C GLN A 272 -6.97 -20.03 -29.74
N ILE A 273 -6.87 -19.85 -28.42
CA ILE A 273 -7.38 -20.78 -27.42
C ILE A 273 -8.88 -21.01 -27.61
N GLY A 274 -9.65 -19.93 -27.83
CA GLY A 274 -11.08 -20.02 -28.11
C GLY A 274 -11.37 -20.83 -29.39
N GLN A 275 -10.63 -20.59 -30.47
CA GLN A 275 -10.77 -21.32 -31.73
C GLN A 275 -10.40 -22.81 -31.55
N GLU A 276 -9.30 -23.12 -30.90
CA GLU A 276 -8.88 -24.50 -30.61
C GLU A 276 -9.91 -25.25 -29.76
N TYR A 277 -10.50 -24.57 -28.80
CA TYR A 277 -11.56 -25.17 -27.98
C TYR A 277 -12.80 -25.51 -28.81
N VAL A 278 -13.27 -24.59 -29.66
CA VAL A 278 -14.39 -24.86 -30.57
C VAL A 278 -14.04 -26.03 -31.50
N GLN A 279 -12.84 -26.03 -32.11
CA GLN A 279 -12.40 -27.09 -32.99
C GLN A 279 -12.32 -28.44 -32.28
N GLN A 280 -11.79 -28.46 -31.05
CA GLN A 280 -11.70 -29.68 -30.23
C GLN A 280 -13.10 -30.20 -29.86
N ASN A 281 -14.05 -29.32 -29.53
CA ASN A 281 -15.41 -29.69 -29.26
C ASN A 281 -16.09 -30.31 -30.50
N VAL A 282 -15.92 -29.67 -31.68
CA VAL A 282 -16.42 -30.18 -32.95
C VAL A 282 -15.82 -31.56 -33.26
N ASN A 283 -14.51 -31.73 -33.11
CA ASN A 283 -13.82 -33.02 -33.36
C ASN A 283 -14.32 -34.10 -32.43
N ARG A 284 -14.50 -33.80 -31.14
CA ARG A 284 -15.03 -34.71 -30.13
C ARG A 284 -16.45 -35.19 -30.49
N LYS A 285 -17.34 -34.24 -30.83
CA LYS A 285 -18.73 -34.52 -31.24
C LYS A 285 -18.80 -35.34 -32.52
N SER A 286 -18.00 -34.97 -33.53
CA SER A 286 -17.93 -35.70 -34.79
C SER A 286 -17.45 -37.16 -34.57
N ALA A 287 -16.41 -37.37 -33.79
CA ALA A 287 -15.91 -38.72 -33.46
C ALA A 287 -16.92 -39.55 -32.66
N GLN A 288 -17.69 -38.87 -31.76
CA GLN A 288 -18.77 -39.52 -31.02
C GLN A 288 -19.92 -39.94 -31.97
N ALA A 289 -20.35 -39.03 -32.86
CA ALA A 289 -21.39 -39.28 -33.83
C ALA A 289 -21.00 -40.40 -34.80
N GLU A 290 -19.72 -40.44 -35.23
CA GLU A 290 -19.22 -41.52 -36.07
C GLU A 290 -19.29 -42.93 -35.41
N LYS A 291 -18.89 -43.01 -34.12
CA LYS A 291 -19.02 -44.29 -33.38
C LYS A 291 -20.47 -44.75 -33.28
N SER A 292 -21.40 -43.83 -32.97
CA SER A 292 -22.83 -44.15 -32.90
C SER A 292 -23.40 -44.51 -34.29
N LEU A 293 -22.94 -43.83 -35.35
CA LEU A 293 -23.39 -44.10 -36.72
C LEU A 293 -22.95 -45.50 -37.20
N VAL A 294 -21.70 -45.89 -36.95
CA VAL A 294 -21.18 -47.23 -37.27
C VAL A 294 -22.06 -48.30 -36.60
N PHE A 295 -22.45 -48.13 -35.35
CA PHE A 295 -23.34 -49.05 -34.66
C PHE A 295 -24.71 -49.10 -35.33
N LEU A 296 -25.33 -47.95 -35.65
CA LEU A 296 -26.64 -47.92 -36.30
C LEU A 296 -26.61 -48.49 -37.70
N GLU A 297 -25.57 -48.26 -38.50
CA GLU A 297 -25.39 -48.84 -39.81
C GLU A 297 -25.28 -50.36 -39.80
N GLN A 298 -24.81 -50.97 -38.72
CA GLN A 298 -24.81 -52.42 -38.51
C GLN A 298 -26.19 -52.94 -38.10
N GLN A 299 -26.96 -52.16 -37.31
CA GLN A 299 -28.28 -52.58 -36.79
C GLN A 299 -29.40 -52.41 -37.82
N LEU A 300 -29.40 -51.40 -38.68
CA LEU A 300 -30.41 -51.09 -39.65
C LEU A 300 -30.69 -52.24 -40.62
N PRO A 301 -29.71 -52.95 -41.22
CA PRO A 301 -29.95 -54.08 -42.12
C PRO A 301 -30.60 -55.29 -41.39
N ILE A 302 -30.21 -55.49 -40.12
CA ILE A 302 -30.78 -56.61 -39.29
C ILE A 302 -32.28 -56.36 -39.05
N LEU A 303 -32.59 -55.12 -38.61
CA LEU A 303 -33.95 -54.73 -38.31
C LEU A 303 -34.84 -54.68 -39.58
N LYS A 304 -34.27 -54.29 -40.73
CA LYS A 304 -34.96 -54.36 -42.00
C LYS A 304 -35.29 -55.80 -42.36
N GLY A 305 -34.36 -56.76 -42.16
CA GLY A 305 -34.60 -58.18 -42.41
C GLY A 305 -35.71 -58.72 -41.48
N GLU A 306 -35.76 -58.29 -40.22
CA GLU A 306 -36.84 -58.65 -39.28
C GLU A 306 -38.18 -58.09 -39.68
N LEU A 307 -38.22 -56.84 -40.19
CA LEU A 307 -39.43 -56.20 -40.72
C LEU A 307 -39.92 -56.95 -41.96
N ASP A 308 -39.06 -57.17 -42.93
CA ASP A 308 -39.43 -57.90 -44.19
C ASP A 308 -39.94 -59.34 -43.88
N ALA A 309 -39.36 -60.02 -42.87
CA ALA A 309 -39.86 -61.33 -42.42
C ALA A 309 -41.22 -61.24 -41.71
N ALA A 310 -41.45 -60.21 -40.90
CA ALA A 310 -42.74 -59.99 -40.21
C ALA A 310 -43.84 -59.65 -41.24
N GLU A 311 -43.56 -58.79 -42.20
CA GLU A 311 -44.49 -58.45 -43.30
C GLU A 311 -44.84 -59.67 -44.15
N THR A 312 -43.84 -60.51 -44.47
CA THR A 312 -44.09 -61.76 -45.24
C THR A 312 -45.05 -62.67 -44.50
N LYS A 313 -44.81 -62.88 -43.18
CA LYS A 313 -45.72 -63.70 -42.35
C LYS A 313 -47.13 -63.12 -42.26
N TYR A 314 -47.25 -61.83 -42.06
CA TYR A 314 -48.55 -61.16 -42.02
C TYR A 314 -49.30 -61.30 -43.35
N ASN A 315 -48.63 -61.02 -44.49
CA ASN A 315 -49.23 -61.09 -45.80
C ASN A 315 -49.61 -62.56 -46.14
N ALA A 316 -48.83 -63.56 -45.74
CA ALA A 316 -49.18 -64.98 -45.91
C ALA A 316 -50.47 -65.32 -45.13
N LEU A 317 -50.62 -64.84 -43.88
CA LEU A 317 -51.87 -65.04 -43.10
C LEU A 317 -53.07 -64.35 -43.75
N ARG A 318 -52.91 -63.08 -44.21
CA ARG A 318 -53.93 -62.29 -44.90
C ARG A 318 -54.39 -62.95 -46.21
N ASN A 319 -53.46 -63.45 -46.98
CA ASN A 319 -53.81 -64.14 -48.27
C ASN A 319 -54.51 -65.48 -48.03
N LYS A 320 -54.22 -66.19 -46.91
CA LYS A 320 -54.86 -67.47 -46.56
C LYS A 320 -56.24 -67.35 -45.97
N ARG A 321 -56.51 -66.25 -45.21
CA ARG A 321 -57.75 -66.13 -44.38
C ARG A 321 -58.63 -64.99 -44.76
N GLY A 322 -58.21 -64.14 -45.71
CA GLY A 322 -58.91 -62.89 -46.08
C GLY A 322 -58.61 -61.73 -45.12
N THR A 323 -59.28 -60.60 -45.32
CA THR A 323 -59.18 -59.42 -44.42
C THR A 323 -59.99 -59.68 -43.14
N ILE A 324 -59.28 -59.63 -41.97
CA ILE A 324 -59.91 -59.82 -40.68
C ILE A 324 -60.06 -58.43 -40.05
N ASP A 325 -61.24 -58.05 -39.66
CA ASP A 325 -61.53 -56.87 -38.85
C ASP A 325 -61.36 -57.24 -37.40
N LEU A 326 -60.48 -56.54 -36.71
CA LEU A 326 -60.20 -56.75 -35.27
C LEU A 326 -61.28 -56.10 -34.44
N SER A 327 -61.72 -56.80 -33.36
CA SER A 327 -62.57 -56.23 -32.34
C SER A 327 -61.99 -55.00 -31.72
N GLU A 328 -62.76 -54.06 -31.18
CA GLU A 328 -62.30 -52.85 -30.54
C GLU A 328 -61.33 -53.17 -29.34
N GLU A 329 -61.65 -54.26 -28.62
CA GLU A 329 -60.78 -54.77 -27.56
C GLU A 329 -59.39 -55.22 -28.11
N ALA A 330 -59.40 -55.96 -29.21
CA ALA A 330 -58.16 -56.42 -29.87
C ALA A 330 -57.36 -55.25 -30.42
N LYS A 331 -58.01 -54.16 -30.95
CA LYS A 331 -57.35 -52.93 -31.40
C LYS A 331 -56.70 -52.21 -30.24
N LEU A 332 -57.36 -52.11 -29.05
CA LEU A 332 -56.82 -51.48 -27.86
C LEU A 332 -55.62 -52.27 -27.31
N ILE A 333 -55.74 -53.60 -27.19
CA ILE A 333 -54.66 -54.50 -26.76
C ILE A 333 -53.46 -54.40 -27.73
N LEU A 334 -53.73 -54.36 -29.04
CA LEU A 334 -52.70 -54.17 -30.07
C LEU A 334 -51.93 -52.86 -29.85
N ALA A 335 -52.66 -51.75 -29.69
CA ALA A 335 -52.06 -50.43 -29.48
C ALA A 335 -51.17 -50.42 -28.21
N GLN A 336 -51.66 -50.98 -27.10
CA GLN A 336 -50.88 -51.08 -25.85
C GLN A 336 -49.67 -52.01 -26.02
N SER A 337 -49.82 -53.11 -26.74
CA SER A 337 -48.73 -54.07 -27.00
C SER A 337 -47.63 -53.47 -27.89
N VAL A 338 -48.01 -52.72 -28.91
CA VAL A 338 -47.05 -52.02 -29.79
C VAL A 338 -46.29 -50.97 -29.00
N ASP A 339 -46.97 -50.10 -28.24
CA ASP A 339 -46.34 -49.05 -27.44
C ASP A 339 -45.33 -49.63 -26.42
N ALA A 340 -45.76 -50.64 -25.66
CA ALA A 340 -44.87 -51.26 -24.67
C ALA A 340 -43.67 -51.99 -25.33
N GLN A 341 -43.90 -52.71 -26.43
CA GLN A 341 -42.86 -53.46 -27.12
C GLN A 341 -41.85 -52.51 -27.81
N THR A 342 -42.33 -51.45 -28.45
CA THR A 342 -41.49 -50.42 -29.05
C THR A 342 -40.57 -49.76 -28.02
N LYS A 343 -41.14 -49.39 -26.85
CA LYS A 343 -40.34 -48.79 -25.73
C LYS A 343 -39.29 -49.78 -25.22
N VAL A 344 -39.61 -51.07 -25.06
CA VAL A 344 -38.60 -52.07 -24.67
C VAL A 344 -37.51 -52.19 -25.70
N MET A 345 -37.83 -52.22 -26.98
CA MET A 345 -36.84 -52.31 -28.07
C MET A 345 -35.98 -51.07 -28.17
N GLU A 346 -36.55 -49.86 -28.07
CA GLU A 346 -35.82 -48.62 -28.00
C GLU A 346 -34.81 -48.58 -26.82
N LEU A 347 -35.27 -48.92 -25.63
CA LEU A 347 -34.41 -49.00 -24.46
C LEU A 347 -33.27 -50.07 -24.61
N ARG A 348 -33.56 -51.18 -25.21
CA ARG A 348 -32.52 -52.21 -25.51
C ARG A 348 -31.52 -51.70 -26.51
N SER A 349 -31.94 -51.02 -27.58
CA SER A 349 -31.04 -50.37 -28.55
C SER A 349 -30.17 -49.32 -27.88
N LYS A 350 -30.77 -48.46 -27.05
CA LYS A 350 -30.05 -47.45 -26.26
C LYS A 350 -29.07 -48.03 -25.27
N ARG A 351 -29.49 -49.15 -24.59
CA ARG A 351 -28.58 -49.93 -23.72
C ARG A 351 -27.36 -50.44 -24.49
N GLN A 352 -27.56 -51.02 -25.65
CA GLN A 352 -26.50 -51.58 -26.48
C GLN A 352 -25.56 -50.45 -26.99
N GLU A 353 -26.10 -49.28 -27.34
CA GLU A 353 -25.30 -48.10 -27.67
C GLU A 353 -24.42 -47.66 -26.48
N LEU A 354 -25.02 -47.59 -25.28
CA LEU A 354 -24.28 -47.15 -24.07
C LEU A 354 -23.19 -48.10 -23.65
N ILE A 355 -23.36 -49.45 -23.85
CA ILE A 355 -22.33 -50.44 -23.56
C ILE A 355 -21.08 -50.25 -24.45
N THR A 356 -21.21 -49.63 -25.62
CA THR A 356 -20.04 -49.31 -26.46
C THR A 356 -19.18 -48.18 -25.86
N ARG A 357 -19.73 -47.42 -24.88
CA ARG A 357 -19.08 -46.25 -24.27
C ARG A 357 -18.77 -46.40 -22.79
N PHE A 358 -19.63 -47.17 -22.07
CA PHE A 358 -19.58 -47.30 -20.62
C PHE A 358 -19.49 -48.78 -20.20
N ALA A 359 -18.88 -49.00 -19.03
CA ALA A 359 -18.87 -50.33 -18.43
C ALA A 359 -20.29 -50.80 -18.04
N PRO A 360 -20.61 -52.09 -18.04
CA PRO A 360 -21.94 -52.59 -17.68
C PRO A 360 -22.45 -52.21 -16.30
N THR A 361 -21.55 -51.85 -15.39
CA THR A 361 -21.88 -51.37 -14.02
C THR A 361 -22.17 -49.89 -13.94
N HIS A 362 -22.12 -49.16 -15.03
CA HIS A 362 -22.36 -47.72 -15.03
C HIS A 362 -23.81 -47.37 -14.59
N PRO A 363 -24.03 -46.37 -13.74
CA PRO A 363 -25.37 -46.01 -13.23
C PRO A 363 -26.44 -45.85 -14.30
N SER A 364 -26.08 -45.23 -15.45
CA SER A 364 -27.01 -45.05 -16.58
C SER A 364 -27.45 -46.38 -17.21
N ILE A 365 -26.58 -47.37 -17.31
CA ILE A 365 -26.91 -48.73 -17.84
C ILE A 365 -27.79 -49.43 -16.84
N VAL A 366 -27.47 -49.41 -15.55
CA VAL A 366 -28.28 -49.98 -14.47
C VAL A 366 -29.69 -49.37 -14.42
N ALA A 367 -29.82 -48.08 -14.64
CA ALA A 367 -31.13 -47.40 -14.70
C ALA A 367 -31.95 -47.89 -15.88
N ILE A 368 -31.35 -47.97 -17.07
CA ILE A 368 -32.04 -48.51 -18.26
C ILE A 368 -32.43 -49.97 -18.07
N ASP A 369 -31.56 -50.81 -17.47
CA ASP A 369 -31.89 -52.22 -17.17
C ASP A 369 -33.10 -52.36 -16.26
N ARG A 370 -33.29 -51.48 -15.26
CA ARG A 370 -34.51 -51.45 -14.40
C ARG A 370 -35.75 -51.04 -15.18
N GLN A 371 -35.62 -50.07 -16.08
CA GLN A 371 -36.73 -49.66 -16.94
C GLN A 371 -37.15 -50.78 -17.90
N ILE A 372 -36.17 -51.46 -18.54
CA ILE A 372 -36.44 -52.62 -19.39
C ILE A 372 -37.12 -53.75 -18.60
N ALA A 373 -36.70 -54.02 -17.37
CA ALA A 373 -37.34 -55.04 -16.53
C ALA A 373 -38.78 -54.69 -16.20
N GLY A 374 -39.09 -53.43 -15.83
CA GLY A 374 -40.43 -52.99 -15.58
C GLY A 374 -41.35 -53.11 -16.78
N LEU A 375 -40.93 -52.55 -17.93
CA LEU A 375 -41.71 -52.61 -19.17
C LEU A 375 -41.86 -54.07 -19.70
N THR A 376 -40.87 -54.91 -19.50
CA THR A 376 -40.97 -56.36 -19.85
C THR A 376 -42.09 -57.05 -19.02
N GLY A 377 -42.27 -56.65 -17.75
CA GLY A 377 -43.40 -57.09 -16.93
C GLY A 377 -44.76 -56.70 -17.55
N ASP A 378 -44.86 -55.46 -18.03
CA ASP A 378 -46.08 -54.97 -18.69
C ASP A 378 -46.34 -55.69 -20.02
N VAL A 379 -45.31 -55.91 -20.85
CA VAL A 379 -45.40 -56.72 -22.09
C VAL A 379 -45.92 -58.13 -21.79
N ASN A 380 -45.44 -58.77 -20.73
CA ASN A 380 -45.90 -60.09 -20.33
C ASN A 380 -47.37 -60.08 -19.88
N ARG A 381 -47.82 -59.05 -19.16
CA ARG A 381 -49.21 -58.84 -18.75
C ARG A 381 -50.11 -58.69 -19.95
N ILE A 382 -49.77 -57.79 -20.89
CA ILE A 382 -50.47 -57.61 -22.17
C ILE A 382 -50.48 -58.91 -22.98
N GLY A 383 -49.37 -59.64 -23.03
CA GLY A 383 -49.29 -60.98 -23.66
C GLY A 383 -50.28 -62.00 -23.10
N ASN A 384 -50.56 -61.97 -21.80
CA ASN A 384 -51.58 -62.81 -21.19
C ASN A 384 -53.03 -62.36 -21.59
N ASN A 385 -53.24 -61.06 -21.74
CA ASN A 385 -54.56 -60.55 -22.26
C ASN A 385 -54.74 -60.98 -23.74
N ILE A 386 -53.69 -60.97 -24.55
CA ILE A 386 -53.76 -61.46 -25.95
C ILE A 386 -54.20 -62.94 -25.99
N LYS A 387 -53.78 -63.80 -25.06
CA LYS A 387 -54.16 -65.19 -24.97
C LYS A 387 -55.65 -65.43 -24.64
N GLN A 388 -56.34 -64.43 -24.20
CA GLN A 388 -57.78 -64.46 -23.93
C GLN A 388 -58.63 -64.15 -25.17
N LEU A 389 -58.05 -63.60 -26.24
CA LEU A 389 -58.76 -63.36 -27.51
C LEU A 389 -58.95 -64.66 -28.27
N PRO A 390 -59.97 -64.70 -29.23
CA PRO A 390 -60.09 -65.81 -30.17
C PRO A 390 -58.81 -66.12 -30.93
N ASP A 391 -58.53 -67.45 -31.19
CA ASP A 391 -57.22 -67.88 -31.77
C ASP A 391 -56.87 -67.15 -33.05
N LEU A 392 -57.82 -66.81 -33.88
CA LEU A 392 -57.60 -66.06 -35.12
C LEU A 392 -57.20 -64.62 -34.87
N GLU A 393 -57.84 -63.94 -33.90
CA GLU A 393 -57.48 -62.58 -33.51
C GLU A 393 -56.10 -62.54 -32.81
N GLN A 394 -55.74 -63.55 -32.02
CA GLN A 394 -54.40 -63.66 -31.41
C GLN A 394 -53.29 -63.64 -32.46
N ASP A 395 -53.41 -64.47 -33.51
CA ASP A 395 -52.39 -64.57 -34.57
C ASP A 395 -52.27 -63.25 -35.34
N VAL A 396 -53.40 -62.60 -35.67
CA VAL A 396 -53.40 -61.32 -36.35
C VAL A 396 -52.78 -60.21 -35.48
N VAL A 397 -53.21 -60.11 -34.20
CA VAL A 397 -52.65 -59.12 -33.26
C VAL A 397 -51.15 -59.27 -33.11
N ARG A 398 -50.65 -60.51 -32.99
CA ARG A 398 -49.21 -60.76 -32.89
C ARG A 398 -48.45 -60.32 -34.14
N LEU A 399 -48.91 -60.71 -35.32
CA LEU A 399 -48.21 -60.39 -36.58
C LEU A 399 -48.28 -58.91 -36.93
N VAL A 400 -49.44 -58.24 -36.73
CA VAL A 400 -49.61 -56.81 -36.94
C VAL A 400 -48.77 -56.02 -35.95
N ARG A 401 -48.68 -56.48 -34.68
CA ARG A 401 -47.80 -55.89 -33.67
C ARG A 401 -46.35 -55.96 -34.14
N ASP A 402 -45.88 -57.16 -34.55
CA ASP A 402 -44.49 -57.38 -34.94
C ASP A 402 -44.11 -56.51 -36.17
N VAL A 403 -44.97 -56.38 -37.18
CA VAL A 403 -44.77 -55.45 -38.28
C VAL A 403 -44.71 -54.03 -37.83
N ARG A 404 -45.65 -53.62 -36.96
CA ARG A 404 -45.75 -52.22 -36.56
C ARG A 404 -44.58 -51.82 -35.67
N VAL A 405 -44.20 -52.66 -34.69
CA VAL A 405 -43.03 -52.41 -33.84
C VAL A 405 -41.75 -52.27 -34.65
N ASN A 406 -41.50 -53.25 -35.58
CA ASN A 406 -40.33 -53.23 -36.40
C ASN A 406 -40.30 -52.02 -37.37
N THR A 407 -41.46 -51.60 -37.91
CA THR A 407 -41.59 -50.39 -38.76
C THR A 407 -41.26 -49.13 -37.97
N GLU A 408 -41.90 -48.99 -36.78
CA GLU A 408 -41.64 -47.81 -35.93
C GLU A 408 -40.18 -47.75 -35.51
N LEU A 409 -39.57 -48.86 -35.08
CA LEU A 409 -38.19 -48.93 -34.67
C LEU A 409 -37.20 -48.67 -35.84
N TYR A 410 -37.46 -49.27 -37.02
CA TYR A 410 -36.64 -49.04 -38.20
C TYR A 410 -36.65 -47.57 -38.63
N THR A 411 -37.85 -46.95 -38.62
CA THR A 411 -38.00 -45.54 -38.97
C THR A 411 -37.30 -44.63 -37.98
N ALA A 412 -37.44 -44.90 -36.66
CA ALA A 412 -36.81 -44.18 -35.59
C ALA A 412 -35.27 -44.26 -35.69
N LEU A 413 -34.70 -45.47 -35.89
CA LEU A 413 -33.25 -45.64 -36.02
C LEU A 413 -32.73 -45.02 -37.32
N LEU A 414 -33.49 -45.10 -38.43
CA LEU A 414 -33.10 -44.46 -39.71
C LEU A 414 -33.05 -42.94 -39.56
N ASN A 415 -34.03 -42.34 -38.89
CA ASN A 415 -34.02 -40.87 -38.61
C ASN A 415 -32.85 -40.51 -37.73
N ASN A 416 -32.57 -41.27 -36.68
CA ASN A 416 -31.40 -41.07 -35.82
C ASN A 416 -30.07 -41.18 -36.59
N ALA A 417 -29.95 -42.18 -37.45
CA ALA A 417 -28.78 -42.31 -38.34
C ALA A 417 -28.58 -41.12 -39.28
N GLN A 418 -29.70 -40.62 -39.84
CA GLN A 418 -29.67 -39.41 -40.68
C GLN A 418 -29.23 -38.17 -39.87
N GLN A 419 -29.72 -37.94 -38.66
CA GLN A 419 -29.25 -36.87 -37.78
C GLN A 419 -27.77 -36.97 -37.46
N LEU A 420 -27.30 -38.16 -37.12
CA LEU A 420 -25.87 -38.40 -36.84
C LEU A 420 -24.99 -38.17 -38.07
N ARG A 421 -25.49 -38.53 -39.30
CA ARG A 421 -24.79 -38.20 -40.55
C ARG A 421 -24.66 -36.68 -40.76
N LEU A 422 -25.70 -35.91 -40.40
CA LEU A 422 -25.65 -34.45 -40.48
C LEU A 422 -24.65 -33.88 -39.46
N ILE A 423 -24.63 -34.37 -38.23
CA ILE A 423 -23.66 -33.96 -37.20
C ILE A 423 -22.24 -34.28 -37.69
N ARG A 424 -21.98 -35.46 -38.20
CA ARG A 424 -20.67 -35.85 -38.76
C ARG A 424 -20.27 -34.98 -39.95
N ALA A 425 -21.19 -34.72 -40.88
CA ALA A 425 -20.91 -33.94 -42.10
C ALA A 425 -20.85 -32.44 -41.83
N GLY A 426 -21.70 -31.95 -40.96
CA GLY A 426 -21.82 -30.51 -40.68
C GLY A 426 -20.75 -29.98 -39.74
N LYS A 427 -19.93 -30.83 -39.12
CA LYS A 427 -18.93 -30.45 -38.13
C LYS A 427 -19.52 -29.47 -37.10
N VAL A 428 -20.74 -29.72 -36.64
CA VAL A 428 -21.46 -28.86 -35.69
C VAL A 428 -21.09 -29.29 -34.26
N GLY A 429 -20.52 -28.35 -33.51
CA GLY A 429 -20.31 -28.46 -32.07
C GLY A 429 -21.47 -27.83 -31.28
N ASN A 430 -21.55 -28.12 -30.00
CA ASN A 430 -22.47 -27.45 -29.07
C ASN A 430 -21.83 -26.22 -28.40
N VAL A 431 -20.71 -25.76 -28.91
CA VAL A 431 -19.95 -24.62 -28.39
C VAL A 431 -19.82 -23.56 -29.46
N ARG A 432 -20.10 -22.31 -29.10
CA ARG A 432 -19.84 -21.17 -29.99
C ARG A 432 -19.20 -20.02 -29.21
N ILE A 433 -18.34 -19.26 -29.86
CA ILE A 433 -17.81 -18.01 -29.33
C ILE A 433 -18.89 -16.93 -29.54
N LEU A 434 -19.39 -16.36 -28.42
CA LEU A 434 -20.33 -15.24 -28.45
C LEU A 434 -19.61 -13.92 -28.70
N ASP A 435 -18.45 -13.76 -28.06
CA ASP A 435 -17.64 -12.54 -28.16
C ASP A 435 -16.16 -12.90 -28.23
N GLN A 436 -15.48 -12.31 -29.20
CA GLN A 436 -14.04 -12.50 -29.40
C GLN A 436 -13.25 -11.49 -28.58
N ALA A 437 -12.03 -11.87 -28.19
CA ALA A 437 -11.14 -10.96 -27.49
C ALA A 437 -10.79 -9.76 -28.36
N VAL A 438 -10.99 -8.58 -27.80
CA VAL A 438 -10.57 -7.29 -28.38
C VAL A 438 -9.35 -6.79 -27.61
N GLN A 439 -8.46 -6.10 -28.31
CA GLN A 439 -7.25 -5.57 -27.69
C GLN A 439 -7.60 -4.54 -26.61
N PRO A 440 -7.19 -4.76 -25.33
CA PRO A 440 -7.51 -3.88 -24.23
C PRO A 440 -6.70 -2.57 -24.30
N ASP A 441 -7.38 -1.42 -24.18
CA ASP A 441 -6.74 -0.10 -24.19
C ASP A 441 -6.09 0.24 -22.83
N LYS A 442 -6.62 -0.30 -21.73
CA LYS A 442 -6.19 0.05 -20.37
C LYS A 442 -5.64 -1.15 -19.63
N PRO A 443 -4.51 -0.99 -18.90
CA PRO A 443 -3.97 -2.05 -18.07
C PRO A 443 -4.87 -2.28 -16.84
N VAL A 444 -5.01 -3.55 -16.42
CA VAL A 444 -5.71 -3.96 -15.20
C VAL A 444 -4.82 -3.86 -13.96
N ARG A 445 -3.50 -3.91 -14.14
CA ARG A 445 -2.48 -3.75 -13.09
C ARG A 445 -1.30 -2.91 -13.62
N PRO A 446 -0.64 -2.12 -12.73
CA PRO A 446 -1.01 -1.79 -11.35
C PRO A 446 -2.22 -0.85 -11.29
N LYS A 447 -3.08 -1.00 -10.27
CA LYS A 447 -4.20 -0.08 -10.00
C LYS A 447 -3.66 1.20 -9.35
N ALA A 448 -3.13 2.12 -10.15
CA ALA A 448 -2.43 3.32 -9.69
C ALA A 448 -3.21 4.13 -8.64
N ALA A 449 -4.52 4.35 -8.84
CA ALA A 449 -5.35 5.12 -7.91
C ALA A 449 -5.40 4.48 -6.50
N ILE A 450 -5.50 3.15 -6.43
CA ILE A 450 -5.55 2.43 -5.15
C ILE A 450 -4.19 2.48 -4.47
N ILE A 451 -3.09 2.23 -5.20
CA ILE A 451 -1.73 2.24 -4.65
C ILE A 451 -1.38 3.62 -4.11
N ILE A 452 -1.65 4.69 -4.87
CA ILE A 452 -1.41 6.07 -4.46
C ILE A 452 -2.27 6.44 -3.25
N GLY A 453 -3.56 6.06 -3.23
CA GLY A 453 -4.46 6.31 -2.10
C GLY A 453 -3.99 5.63 -0.82
N VAL A 454 -3.64 4.34 -0.89
CA VAL A 454 -3.14 3.57 0.28
C VAL A 454 -1.80 4.13 0.77
N ALA A 455 -0.87 4.44 -0.14
CA ALA A 455 0.42 5.00 0.24
C ALA A 455 0.30 6.38 0.90
N THR A 456 -0.61 7.23 0.42
CA THR A 456 -0.88 8.55 1.01
C THR A 456 -1.48 8.40 2.40
N ALA A 457 -2.47 7.53 2.58
CA ALA A 457 -3.07 7.27 3.88
C ALA A 457 -2.05 6.69 4.88
N PHE A 458 -1.24 5.71 4.44
CA PHE A 458 -0.17 5.14 5.25
C PHE A 458 0.89 6.18 5.64
N GLY A 459 1.34 7.00 4.67
CA GLY A 459 2.30 8.07 4.92
C GLY A 459 1.80 9.09 5.94
N LEU A 460 0.52 9.45 5.88
CA LEU A 460 -0.11 10.37 6.82
C LEU A 460 -0.23 9.76 8.22
N ILE A 461 -0.70 8.53 8.34
CA ILE A 461 -0.83 7.83 9.63
C ILE A 461 0.55 7.64 10.28
N PHE A 462 1.53 7.18 9.50
CA PHE A 462 2.89 6.97 9.98
C PHE A 462 3.57 8.30 10.36
N GLY A 463 3.34 9.36 9.57
CA GLY A 463 3.81 10.71 9.88
C GLY A 463 3.23 11.26 11.19
N LEU A 464 1.93 11.04 11.43
CA LEU A 464 1.28 11.38 12.70
C LEU A 464 1.87 10.59 13.87
N LEU A 465 2.05 9.28 13.72
CA LEU A 465 2.67 8.45 14.75
C LEU A 465 4.07 8.94 15.12
N CYS A 466 4.91 9.21 14.11
CA CYS A 466 6.25 9.77 14.34
C CYS A 466 6.20 11.14 15.05
N ALA A 467 5.22 11.99 14.71
CA ALA A 467 5.04 13.28 15.36
C ALA A 467 4.68 13.11 16.84
N PHE A 468 3.79 12.19 17.18
CA PHE A 468 3.44 11.90 18.57
C PHE A 468 4.59 11.29 19.37
N VAL A 469 5.31 10.32 18.79
CA VAL A 469 6.48 9.72 19.42
C VAL A 469 7.56 10.78 19.68
N ARG A 470 7.85 11.63 18.69
CA ARG A 470 8.81 12.72 18.86
C ARG A 470 8.37 13.70 19.96
N ASN A 471 7.09 14.06 19.98
CA ASN A 471 6.56 14.96 21.01
C ASN A 471 6.61 14.33 22.42
N ALA A 472 6.35 13.03 22.53
CA ALA A 472 6.43 12.30 23.79
C ALA A 472 7.88 12.18 24.32
N LEU A 473 8.86 12.00 23.41
CA LEU A 473 10.28 11.85 23.80
C LEU A 473 11.00 13.17 24.02
N PHE A 474 10.65 14.23 23.27
CA PHE A 474 11.39 15.49 23.21
C PHE A 474 10.51 16.72 23.50
N GLY A 475 9.26 16.55 23.88
CA GLY A 475 8.34 17.64 24.19
C GLY A 475 8.76 18.36 25.47
N GLY A 476 9.20 19.63 25.37
CA GLY A 476 9.38 20.51 26.52
C GLY A 476 8.04 21.11 26.97
N LEU A 477 7.98 21.60 28.21
CA LEU A 477 6.83 22.28 28.76
C LEU A 477 6.47 23.51 27.96
N SER A 478 5.24 23.61 27.50
CA SER A 478 4.75 24.73 26.69
C SER A 478 3.85 25.69 27.49
N GLU A 479 3.31 25.24 28.61
CA GLU A 479 2.37 25.98 29.44
C GLU A 479 2.94 26.34 30.83
N PRO A 480 2.79 27.59 31.31
CA PRO A 480 3.21 27.99 32.65
C PRO A 480 2.52 27.20 33.76
N GLU A 481 1.24 26.90 33.59
CA GLU A 481 0.40 26.14 34.55
C GLU A 481 0.93 24.70 34.77
N ASP A 482 1.54 24.10 33.73
CA ASP A 482 2.15 22.79 33.85
C ASP A 482 3.42 22.83 34.71
N VAL A 483 4.17 23.93 34.72
CA VAL A 483 5.29 24.13 35.62
C VAL A 483 4.80 24.16 37.05
N GLU A 484 3.82 25.00 37.38
CA GLU A 484 3.26 25.11 38.74
C GLU A 484 2.72 23.76 39.23
N ARG A 485 1.91 23.12 38.37
CA ARG A 485 1.26 21.84 38.71
C ARG A 485 2.25 20.71 38.99
N HIS A 486 3.31 20.62 38.18
CA HIS A 486 4.24 19.49 38.27
C HIS A 486 5.44 19.74 39.17
N THR A 487 5.80 21.01 39.44
CA THR A 487 6.98 21.35 40.26
C THR A 487 6.63 21.95 41.61
N GLY A 488 5.41 22.45 41.78
CA GLY A 488 4.98 23.19 42.99
C GLY A 488 5.57 24.60 43.08
N LEU A 489 6.39 25.04 42.13
CA LEU A 489 6.98 26.37 42.12
C LEU A 489 6.03 27.36 41.44
N PRO A 490 5.76 28.54 42.06
CA PRO A 490 4.90 29.54 41.44
C PRO A 490 5.56 30.15 40.19
N VAL A 491 4.78 30.36 39.12
CA VAL A 491 5.22 31.11 37.93
C VAL A 491 4.92 32.60 38.15
N LEU A 492 5.95 33.36 38.50
CA LEU A 492 5.83 34.77 38.83
C LEU A 492 5.57 35.66 37.64
N ALA A 493 6.02 35.30 36.45
CA ALA A 493 5.71 35.93 35.19
C ALA A 493 5.86 35.03 34.00
N ALA A 494 4.96 35.18 33.00
CA ALA A 494 5.10 34.59 31.68
C ALA A 494 5.52 35.66 30.65
N ILE A 495 6.68 35.47 30.03
CA ILE A 495 7.31 36.41 29.13
C ILE A 495 7.12 35.98 27.69
N PRO A 496 6.38 36.71 26.85
CA PRO A 496 6.19 36.36 25.44
C PRO A 496 7.48 36.41 24.63
N TYR A 497 7.52 35.57 23.59
CA TYR A 497 8.64 35.54 22.63
C TYR A 497 8.67 36.88 21.81
N SER A 498 9.88 37.38 21.53
CA SER A 498 10.08 38.59 20.71
C SER A 498 11.03 38.34 19.55
N ASP A 499 10.50 38.48 18.31
CA ASP A 499 11.31 38.45 17.09
C ASP A 499 12.32 39.62 17.04
N MET A 500 11.98 40.76 17.63
CA MET A 500 12.87 41.93 17.67
C MET A 500 14.10 41.63 18.53
N GLN A 501 13.95 41.00 19.68
CA GLN A 501 15.08 40.59 20.54
C GLN A 501 16.03 39.65 19.79
N ASP A 502 15.50 38.70 19.03
CA ASP A 502 16.33 37.81 18.22
C ASP A 502 17.13 38.61 17.15
N LYS A 503 16.52 39.62 16.53
CA LYS A 503 17.20 40.48 15.56
C LYS A 503 18.29 41.31 16.22
N LEU A 504 18.01 41.90 17.39
CA LEU A 504 19.00 42.67 18.17
C LEU A 504 20.17 41.78 18.60
N TRP A 505 19.88 40.59 19.13
CA TRP A 505 20.90 39.63 19.53
C TRP A 505 21.76 39.17 18.37
N ARG A 506 21.19 38.89 17.20
CA ARG A 506 21.95 38.54 16.00
C ARG A 506 22.84 39.70 15.51
N ARG A 507 22.41 40.94 15.67
CA ARG A 507 23.22 42.13 15.34
C ARG A 507 24.41 42.26 16.28
N SER A 508 24.22 42.14 17.60
CA SER A 508 25.29 42.25 18.59
C SER A 508 26.36 41.14 18.49
N ARG A 509 26.04 40.02 17.82
CA ARG A 509 27.03 38.92 17.56
C ARG A 509 27.95 39.15 16.36
N ARG A 510 27.70 40.16 15.52
CA ARG A 510 28.61 40.48 14.40
C ARG A 510 29.91 41.06 14.94
N LYS A 511 31.07 40.64 14.36
CA LYS A 511 32.36 41.20 14.73
C LYS A 511 32.32 42.72 14.58
N ASN A 512 32.74 43.45 15.61
CA ASN A 512 32.80 44.92 15.73
C ASN A 512 31.44 45.65 15.94
N ALA A 513 30.43 44.98 16.45
CA ALA A 513 29.17 45.68 16.77
C ALA A 513 29.14 46.07 18.25
N SER A 514 29.44 47.33 18.54
CA SER A 514 29.20 47.97 19.85
C SER A 514 27.75 48.44 19.99
N VAL A 515 26.77 47.67 19.46
CA VAL A 515 25.36 48.06 19.47
C VAL A 515 24.67 47.36 20.62
N PRO A 516 24.08 48.12 21.57
CA PRO A 516 23.28 47.54 22.66
C PRO A 516 22.16 46.62 22.15
N ALA A 517 21.94 45.50 22.80
CA ALA A 517 20.93 44.48 22.43
C ALA A 517 19.74 44.49 23.41
N LEU A 518 19.43 45.63 24.03
CA LEU A 518 18.35 45.76 25.00
C LEU A 518 17.02 46.00 24.31
N LEU A 519 16.07 45.08 24.51
CA LEU A 519 14.69 45.23 24.01
C LEU A 519 13.96 46.38 24.71
N ALA A 520 14.17 46.52 26.02
CA ALA A 520 13.55 47.58 26.83
C ALA A 520 13.91 48.99 26.35
N GLN A 521 15.16 49.18 25.86
CA GLN A 521 15.60 50.43 25.28
C GLN A 521 15.06 50.66 23.87
N SER A 522 14.98 49.60 23.07
CA SER A 522 14.57 49.70 21.65
C SER A 522 13.04 49.78 21.49
N GLN A 523 12.31 49.05 22.32
CA GLN A 523 10.85 48.96 22.31
C GLN A 523 10.30 48.86 23.76
N GLY A 524 10.25 49.96 24.46
CA GLY A 524 9.84 50.02 25.88
C GLY A 524 8.43 49.48 26.16
N ASN A 525 7.55 49.47 25.16
CA ASN A 525 6.17 48.98 25.30
C ASN A 525 5.99 47.57 24.68
N ALA A 526 7.08 46.83 24.40
CA ALA A 526 6.96 45.48 23.89
C ALA A 526 6.34 44.51 24.95
N PRO A 527 5.51 43.53 24.56
CA PRO A 527 4.87 42.64 25.53
C PRO A 527 5.80 41.96 26.53
N PRO A 528 7.03 41.53 26.14
CA PRO A 528 7.98 41.00 27.13
C PRO A 528 8.37 42.01 28.20
N ILE A 529 8.48 43.30 27.85
CA ILE A 529 8.87 44.36 28.76
C ILE A 529 7.73 44.66 29.74
N GLU A 530 6.48 44.67 29.26
CA GLU A 530 5.31 44.83 30.15
C GLU A 530 5.19 43.64 31.14
N SER A 531 5.48 42.41 30.70
CA SER A 531 5.54 41.24 31.60
C SER A 531 6.62 41.43 32.69
N LEU A 532 7.79 42.00 32.35
CA LEU A 532 8.84 42.30 33.31
C LEU A 532 8.47 43.46 34.25
N ARG A 533 7.69 44.47 33.80
CA ARG A 533 7.13 45.50 34.68
C ARG A 533 6.13 44.93 35.68
N SER A 534 5.30 43.98 35.25
CA SER A 534 4.40 43.25 36.14
C SER A 534 5.17 42.41 37.16
N PHE A 535 6.18 41.69 36.72
CA PHE A 535 7.09 40.92 37.58
C PHE A 535 7.78 41.82 38.64
N ARG A 536 8.19 43.03 38.27
CA ARG A 536 8.75 43.99 39.22
C ARG A 536 7.88 44.17 40.47
N ASN A 537 6.56 44.33 40.30
CA ASN A 537 5.63 44.56 41.39
C ASN A 537 5.55 43.33 42.33
N VAL A 538 5.55 42.11 41.76
CA VAL A 538 5.55 40.86 42.50
C VAL A 538 6.85 40.72 43.30
N LEU A 539 8.01 40.95 42.65
CA LEU A 539 9.32 40.83 43.30
C LEU A 539 9.51 41.85 44.42
N GLN A 540 9.02 43.10 44.28
CA GLN A 540 9.10 44.09 45.34
C GLN A 540 8.36 43.68 46.63
N ALA A 541 7.26 42.94 46.48
CA ALA A 541 6.54 42.42 47.66
C ALA A 541 7.35 41.37 48.39
N SER A 542 8.03 40.48 47.65
CA SER A 542 8.90 39.43 48.20
C SER A 542 10.13 40.02 48.91
N LEU A 543 10.81 41.00 48.27
CA LEU A 543 12.01 41.64 48.81
C LEU A 543 11.81 42.48 50.07
N ARG A 544 10.59 43.00 50.34
CA ARG A 544 10.30 43.78 51.55
C ARG A 544 10.53 43.03 52.85
N GLN A 545 10.49 41.69 52.79
CA GLN A 545 10.68 40.78 53.95
C GLN A 545 12.07 40.16 53.97
N SER A 546 12.93 40.47 53.00
CA SER A 546 14.22 39.83 52.83
C SER A 546 15.35 40.59 53.55
N ALA A 547 16.39 39.89 53.93
CA ALA A 547 17.55 40.40 54.68
C ALA A 547 18.51 41.27 53.80
N ASN A 548 18.42 41.15 52.47
CA ASN A 548 19.26 41.94 51.54
C ASN A 548 18.50 42.25 50.22
N ASN A 549 19.14 43.00 49.31
CA ASN A 549 18.58 43.49 48.06
C ASN A 549 19.13 42.80 46.82
N MET A 550 19.68 41.60 46.96
CA MET A 550 20.30 40.83 45.87
C MET A 550 19.30 39.85 45.23
N VAL A 551 19.14 39.91 43.93
CA VAL A 551 18.23 39.07 43.12
C VAL A 551 19.03 38.26 42.09
N MET A 552 18.93 36.96 42.13
CA MET A 552 19.62 36.09 41.20
C MET A 552 18.72 35.54 40.08
N PHE A 553 19.19 35.60 38.84
CA PHE A 553 18.57 34.96 37.68
C PHE A 553 19.42 33.75 37.29
N THR A 554 18.81 32.58 37.33
CA THR A 554 19.44 31.34 36.92
C THR A 554 18.47 30.48 36.12
N GLY A 555 18.82 29.28 35.71
CA GLY A 555 17.92 28.35 35.03
C GLY A 555 18.55 26.99 34.77
N PRO A 556 17.77 25.99 34.30
CA PRO A 556 18.26 24.62 34.15
C PRO A 556 19.45 24.52 33.17
N VAL A 557 19.29 25.08 31.97
CA VAL A 557 20.24 24.90 30.87
C VAL A 557 20.59 26.24 30.21
N ALA A 558 21.59 26.22 29.33
CA ALA A 558 21.96 27.42 28.57
C ALA A 558 20.88 27.77 27.53
N GLY A 559 20.69 29.06 27.23
CA GLY A 559 19.76 29.52 26.19
C GLY A 559 18.31 29.70 26.65
N VAL A 560 17.99 29.52 27.92
CA VAL A 560 16.64 29.77 28.46
C VAL A 560 16.28 31.25 28.54
N GLY A 561 17.27 32.14 28.47
CA GLY A 561 17.06 33.59 28.45
C GLY A 561 17.38 34.33 29.75
N LYS A 562 18.19 33.76 30.64
CA LYS A 562 18.66 34.37 31.91
C LYS A 562 19.16 35.80 31.69
N SER A 563 20.25 35.94 30.91
CA SER A 563 20.87 37.24 30.61
C SER A 563 19.97 38.21 29.87
N PHE A 564 19.00 37.74 29.09
CA PHE A 564 17.98 38.61 28.50
C PHE A 564 17.07 39.23 29.57
N LEU A 565 16.63 38.38 30.51
CA LEU A 565 15.73 38.84 31.56
C LEU A 565 16.45 39.73 32.58
N SER A 566 17.66 39.36 33.02
CA SER A 566 18.47 40.13 33.98
C SER A 566 18.82 41.52 33.44
N ALA A 567 19.28 41.62 32.16
CA ALA A 567 19.64 42.88 31.54
C ALA A 567 18.44 43.83 31.34
N ASN A 568 17.32 43.32 30.78
CA ASN A 568 16.12 44.14 30.57
C ASN A 568 15.44 44.51 31.90
N PHE A 569 15.48 43.64 32.90
CA PHE A 569 14.95 43.91 34.21
C PHE A 569 15.76 44.97 34.95
N ALA A 570 17.10 44.96 34.85
CA ALA A 570 17.97 46.00 35.37
C ALA A 570 17.63 47.37 34.76
N PHE A 571 17.46 47.43 33.43
CA PHE A 571 17.06 48.64 32.71
C PHE A 571 15.70 49.21 33.23
N ILE A 572 14.72 48.30 33.42
CA ILE A 572 13.38 48.71 33.93
C ILE A 572 13.46 49.26 35.33
N GLN A 573 14.32 48.71 36.18
CA GLN A 573 14.48 49.19 37.58
C GLN A 573 15.22 50.51 37.64
N GLY A 574 16.27 50.72 36.81
CA GLY A 574 16.98 51.97 36.71
C GLY A 574 16.08 53.10 36.22
N GLY A 575 15.23 52.84 35.21
CA GLY A 575 14.27 53.84 34.67
C GLY A 575 13.18 54.32 35.63
N VAL A 576 13.04 53.71 36.83
CA VAL A 576 12.16 54.21 37.88
C VAL A 576 12.95 54.90 39.01
N GLY A 577 14.20 55.24 38.77
CA GLY A 577 15.03 56.02 39.68
C GLY A 577 15.75 55.20 40.73
N LYS A 578 15.79 53.85 40.66
CA LYS A 578 16.60 52.99 41.55
C LYS A 578 18.05 52.93 41.06
N ARG A 579 19.00 52.93 42.01
CA ARG A 579 20.39 52.63 41.75
C ARG A 579 20.54 51.10 41.64
N VAL A 580 20.78 50.61 40.45
CA VAL A 580 20.85 49.16 40.16
C VAL A 580 22.28 48.78 39.79
N LEU A 581 22.80 47.73 40.41
CA LEU A 581 24.02 47.10 39.99
C LEU A 581 23.68 45.76 39.31
N LEU A 582 24.10 45.59 38.09
CA LEU A 582 24.00 44.33 37.37
C LEU A 582 25.37 43.65 37.28
N ILE A 583 25.46 42.41 37.76
CA ILE A 583 26.73 41.63 37.82
C ILE A 583 26.60 40.42 36.93
N ASP A 584 27.55 40.23 35.99
CA ASP A 584 27.69 38.99 35.22
C ASP A 584 28.53 38.01 36.00
N ALA A 585 27.86 37.11 36.74
CA ALA A 585 28.47 36.02 37.50
C ALA A 585 28.43 34.68 36.74
N ASP A 586 28.21 34.64 35.39
CA ASP A 586 28.37 33.47 34.57
C ASP A 586 29.84 33.39 34.07
N PHE A 587 30.70 32.90 34.91
CA PHE A 587 32.13 32.74 34.63
C PHE A 587 32.41 31.69 33.52
N ARG A 588 31.45 30.87 33.16
CA ARG A 588 31.56 29.84 32.11
C ARG A 588 31.36 30.42 30.71
N LYS A 589 30.30 31.23 30.55
CA LYS A 589 29.91 31.80 29.23
C LYS A 589 29.40 33.24 29.32
N GLY A 590 29.84 34.03 30.30
CA GLY A 590 29.41 35.41 30.48
C GLY A 590 29.39 36.22 29.18
N GLN A 591 28.19 36.68 28.81
CA GLN A 591 27.93 37.44 27.59
C GLN A 591 27.02 38.66 27.85
N LEU A 592 26.79 38.96 29.09
CA LEU A 592 25.88 40.06 29.51
C LEU A 592 26.38 41.43 29.02
N ASN A 593 27.71 41.60 28.93
CA ASN A 593 28.38 42.79 28.38
C ASN A 593 27.85 43.19 27.00
N ARG A 594 27.42 42.24 26.16
CA ARG A 594 26.90 42.49 24.80
C ARG A 594 25.56 43.22 24.80
N TYR A 595 24.78 43.10 25.87
CA TYR A 595 23.50 43.79 25.95
C TYR A 595 23.72 45.31 26.10
N PHE A 596 24.86 45.72 26.63
CA PHE A 596 25.21 47.14 26.84
C PHE A 596 26.29 47.65 25.86
N GLY A 597 26.86 46.77 25.05
CA GLY A 597 27.91 47.12 24.09
C GLY A 597 29.25 47.51 24.76
N VAL A 598 29.50 47.01 25.95
CA VAL A 598 30.75 47.27 26.72
C VAL A 598 31.73 46.08 26.63
N PRO A 599 33.03 46.34 26.85
CA PRO A 599 34.05 45.30 26.87
C PRO A 599 33.80 44.32 28.05
N LYS A 600 34.30 43.08 27.90
CA LYS A 600 34.19 42.03 28.90
C LYS A 600 35.34 42.06 29.92
N GLU A 601 36.47 42.53 29.50
CA GLU A 601 37.72 42.60 30.27
C GLU A 601 37.54 43.53 31.47
N ASP A 602 38.38 43.37 32.50
CA ASP A 602 38.33 44.12 33.77
C ASP A 602 36.99 43.94 34.47
N GLY A 603 36.73 42.79 34.99
CA GLY A 603 35.46 42.43 35.60
C GLY A 603 35.55 41.83 36.98
N LEU A 604 34.54 41.06 37.35
CA LEU A 604 34.40 40.44 38.69
C LEU A 604 35.53 39.41 38.96
N PHE A 605 36.02 38.75 37.91
CA PHE A 605 37.07 37.75 38.06
C PHE A 605 38.39 38.39 38.56
N GLU A 606 38.78 39.53 38.00
CA GLU A 606 39.99 40.26 38.39
C GLU A 606 39.88 40.84 39.79
N VAL A 607 38.69 41.25 40.24
CA VAL A 607 38.49 41.69 41.61
C VAL A 607 38.67 40.56 42.60
N LEU A 608 38.06 39.41 42.32
CA LEU A 608 38.12 38.24 43.21
C LEU A 608 39.51 37.61 43.29
N SER A 609 40.28 37.70 42.18
CA SER A 609 41.69 37.31 42.16
C SER A 609 42.65 38.32 42.73
N GLY A 610 42.19 39.49 43.17
CA GLY A 610 43.00 40.54 43.79
C GLY A 610 43.86 41.34 42.80
N THR A 611 43.64 41.20 41.47
CA THR A 611 44.46 41.86 40.44
C THR A 611 44.05 43.27 40.17
N ILE A 612 42.72 43.63 40.31
CA ILE A 612 42.20 44.96 40.08
C ILE A 612 41.23 45.33 41.23
N PRO A 613 41.29 46.58 41.76
CA PRO A 613 40.40 47.02 42.82
C PRO A 613 38.96 47.19 42.31
N LEU A 614 37.99 46.93 43.16
CA LEU A 614 36.56 46.98 42.86
C LEU A 614 36.10 48.33 42.21
N THR A 615 36.72 49.42 42.54
CA THR A 615 36.44 50.79 42.05
C THR A 615 36.75 50.92 40.55
N GLN A 616 37.65 50.13 39.98
CA GLN A 616 38.07 50.24 38.57
C GLN A 616 37.25 49.34 37.64
N VAL A 617 36.67 48.28 38.14
CA VAL A 617 35.93 47.33 37.30
C VAL A 617 34.48 47.72 37.05
N ARG A 618 33.97 48.68 37.81
CA ARG A 618 32.60 49.17 37.72
C ARG A 618 32.41 50.03 36.48
N LYS A 619 31.59 49.62 35.53
CA LYS A 619 31.18 50.37 34.38
C LYS A 619 29.94 51.23 34.78
N HIS A 620 30.18 52.50 35.11
CA HIS A 620 29.12 53.40 35.57
C HIS A 620 28.17 53.79 34.42
N SER A 621 26.90 53.90 34.75
CA SER A 621 25.85 54.42 33.86
C SER A 621 25.83 53.78 32.48
N VAL A 622 26.00 52.45 32.40
CA VAL A 622 25.82 51.72 31.14
C VAL A 622 24.39 51.91 30.58
N SER A 623 23.48 52.30 31.45
CA SER A 623 22.16 52.82 31.16
C SER A 623 21.69 53.70 32.33
N GLU A 624 20.60 54.46 32.16
CA GLU A 624 20.04 55.34 33.22
C GLU A 624 19.78 54.50 34.49
N GLY A 625 20.44 54.91 35.62
CA GLY A 625 20.33 54.25 36.93
C GLY A 625 20.95 52.84 37.04
N VAL A 626 21.69 52.38 35.99
CA VAL A 626 22.27 51.02 35.96
C VAL A 626 23.78 51.10 35.85
N ASP A 627 24.47 50.57 36.84
CA ASP A 627 25.90 50.25 36.78
C ASP A 627 26.09 48.76 36.49
N PHE A 628 27.22 48.40 35.83
CA PHE A 628 27.50 47.03 35.38
C PHE A 628 28.88 46.58 35.76
N ILE A 629 28.99 45.32 36.22
CA ILE A 629 30.24 44.65 36.41
C ILE A 629 30.24 43.40 35.46
N ALA A 630 31.19 43.38 34.52
CA ALA A 630 31.36 42.26 33.59
C ALA A 630 32.00 41.04 34.34
N THR A 631 31.93 39.89 33.66
CA THR A 631 32.58 38.64 34.17
C THR A 631 34.09 38.78 34.36
N GLY A 632 34.76 39.48 33.40
CA GLY A 632 36.24 39.55 33.34
C GLY A 632 36.86 38.44 32.46
N ALA A 633 38.17 38.42 32.41
CA ALA A 633 38.96 37.41 31.64
C ALA A 633 39.28 36.22 32.54
N VAL A 634 38.41 35.20 32.53
CA VAL A 634 38.57 33.98 33.34
C VAL A 634 39.73 33.16 32.85
N THR A 635 40.77 33.03 33.65
CA THR A 635 42.05 32.35 33.32
C THR A 635 42.20 30.95 33.99
N PHE A 636 41.46 30.68 35.04
CA PHE A 636 41.43 29.38 35.76
C PHE A 636 40.03 29.06 36.27
N ASP A 637 39.81 27.90 36.94
CA ASP A 637 38.49 27.50 37.39
C ASP A 637 37.94 28.47 38.45
N PRO A 638 36.81 29.14 38.19
CA PRO A 638 36.24 30.15 39.10
C PRO A 638 35.55 29.58 40.33
N SER A 639 35.35 28.27 40.41
CA SER A 639 34.52 27.65 41.46
C SER A 639 35.08 27.90 42.86
N GLU A 640 36.43 27.89 43.01
CA GLU A 640 37.08 28.17 44.28
C GLU A 640 36.97 29.65 44.70
N LEU A 641 37.01 30.57 43.73
CA LEU A 641 36.84 32.00 43.99
C LEU A 641 35.41 32.30 44.45
N LEU A 642 34.40 31.67 43.80
CA LEU A 642 32.99 31.83 44.20
C LEU A 642 32.69 31.27 45.59
N ALA A 643 33.39 30.22 45.99
CA ALA A 643 33.25 29.63 47.33
C ALA A 643 34.08 30.37 48.41
N SER A 644 34.89 31.34 48.01
CA SER A 644 35.75 32.07 48.97
C SER A 644 34.95 33.09 49.77
N PRO A 645 35.34 33.39 51.04
CA PRO A 645 34.76 34.46 51.83
C PRO A 645 34.74 35.83 51.14
N VAL A 646 35.82 36.10 50.34
CA VAL A 646 36.01 37.37 49.60
C VAL A 646 34.83 37.64 48.67
N PHE A 647 34.28 36.61 48.02
CA PHE A 647 33.10 36.79 47.14
C PHE A 647 31.89 37.30 47.93
N GLY A 648 31.57 36.67 49.05
CA GLY A 648 30.43 37.09 49.87
C GLY A 648 30.64 38.48 50.50
N GLU A 649 31.91 38.84 50.87
CA GLU A 649 32.24 40.17 51.38
C GLU A 649 32.09 41.26 50.29
N THR A 650 32.60 40.97 49.11
CA THR A 650 32.48 41.85 47.93
C THR A 650 31.01 42.09 47.56
N LEU A 651 30.18 41.06 47.55
CA LEU A 651 28.74 41.20 47.29
C LEU A 651 28.02 42.01 48.34
N ARG A 652 28.34 41.85 49.65
CA ARG A 652 27.77 42.63 50.72
C ARG A 652 28.15 44.11 50.68
N GLU A 653 29.40 44.37 50.34
CA GLU A 653 29.88 45.74 50.12
C GLU A 653 29.13 46.44 48.97
N LEU A 654 29.00 45.74 47.85
CA LEU A 654 28.24 46.22 46.69
C LEU A 654 26.77 46.43 47.02
N ALA A 655 26.13 45.49 47.72
CA ALA A 655 24.72 45.57 48.09
C ALA A 655 24.41 46.81 48.96
N SER A 656 25.36 47.24 49.81
CA SER A 656 25.17 48.44 50.64
C SER A 656 25.12 49.76 49.86
N GLN A 657 25.66 49.80 48.61
CA GLN A 657 25.78 50.99 47.80
C GLN A 657 24.62 51.16 46.79
N TYR A 658 23.83 50.12 46.55
CA TYR A 658 22.75 50.10 45.58
C TYR A 658 21.40 49.78 46.20
N ASP A 659 20.32 50.17 45.53
CA ASP A 659 18.96 49.87 45.94
C ASP A 659 18.55 48.42 45.51
N MET A 660 19.26 47.89 44.49
CA MET A 660 19.11 46.52 44.02
C MET A 660 20.39 46.00 43.36
N VAL A 661 20.78 44.78 43.65
CA VAL A 661 21.85 44.07 42.95
C VAL A 661 21.28 42.86 42.19
N ILE A 662 21.51 42.77 40.89
CA ILE A 662 21.05 41.68 40.04
C ILE A 662 22.23 40.82 39.64
N LEU A 663 22.13 39.52 39.89
CA LEU A 663 23.16 38.52 39.58
C LEU A 663 22.69 37.65 38.41
N ASP A 664 23.39 37.71 37.27
CA ASP A 664 23.21 36.78 36.16
C ASP A 664 24.20 35.62 36.31
N THR A 665 23.73 34.38 36.32
CA THR A 665 24.55 33.22 36.67
C THR A 665 24.58 32.13 35.59
N ALA A 666 25.55 31.19 35.72
CA ALA A 666 25.61 29.98 34.91
C ALA A 666 24.37 29.08 35.10
N PRO A 667 24.07 28.17 34.14
CA PRO A 667 22.98 27.19 34.31
C PRO A 667 23.30 26.21 35.41
N VAL A 668 22.31 25.94 36.30
CA VAL A 668 22.46 25.09 37.51
C VAL A 668 22.82 23.65 37.14
N LEU A 669 22.28 23.10 36.05
CA LEU A 669 22.58 21.72 35.66
C LEU A 669 23.95 21.57 34.97
N SER A 670 24.54 22.70 34.55
CA SER A 670 25.85 22.71 33.89
C SER A 670 27.02 22.97 34.82
N SER A 671 26.78 23.71 35.95
CA SER A 671 27.84 24.09 36.88
C SER A 671 27.26 24.26 38.31
N PRO A 672 28.00 23.93 39.34
CA PRO A 672 27.62 24.22 40.74
C PRO A 672 27.66 25.71 41.08
N ASP A 673 28.29 26.55 40.26
CA ASP A 673 28.56 27.97 40.51
C ASP A 673 27.29 28.74 40.88
N ALA A 674 26.18 28.49 40.14
CA ALA A 674 24.90 29.14 40.40
C ALA A 674 24.31 28.79 41.78
N ALA A 675 24.54 27.59 42.27
CA ALA A 675 24.09 27.18 43.60
C ALA A 675 24.85 27.89 44.71
N VAL A 676 26.18 28.07 44.55
CA VAL A 676 27.03 28.83 45.47
C VAL A 676 26.63 30.31 45.48
N VAL A 677 26.51 30.94 44.34
CA VAL A 677 26.07 32.34 44.20
C VAL A 677 24.69 32.55 44.83
N GLY A 678 23.77 31.59 44.64
CA GLY A 678 22.42 31.63 45.16
C GLY A 678 22.28 31.74 46.67
N THR A 679 23.27 31.26 47.44
CA THR A 679 23.26 31.37 48.90
C THR A 679 23.38 32.83 49.42
N HIS A 680 23.89 33.71 48.56
CA HIS A 680 24.03 35.17 48.89
C HIS A 680 22.83 35.97 48.44
N ALA A 681 21.95 35.43 47.60
CA ALA A 681 20.77 36.14 47.07
C ALA A 681 19.61 36.18 48.07
N ALA A 682 18.88 37.26 48.09
CA ALA A 682 17.61 37.39 48.83
C ALA A 682 16.47 36.68 48.09
N ALA A 683 16.56 36.60 46.77
CA ALA A 683 15.57 35.94 45.93
C ALA A 683 16.22 35.29 44.71
N VAL A 684 15.85 34.06 44.40
CA VAL A 684 16.34 33.31 43.25
C VAL A 684 15.24 33.00 42.27
N MET A 685 15.37 33.51 41.06
CA MET A 685 14.45 33.34 39.96
C MET A 685 14.94 32.29 38.99
N VAL A 686 14.20 31.18 38.86
CA VAL A 686 14.50 30.13 37.91
C VAL A 686 13.87 30.42 36.55
N VAL A 687 14.69 30.73 35.57
CA VAL A 687 14.25 31.02 34.19
C VAL A 687 14.07 29.72 33.43
N VAL A 688 12.86 29.49 32.95
CA VAL A 688 12.46 28.34 32.14
C VAL A 688 11.98 28.79 30.78
N ARG A 689 12.31 28.09 29.71
CA ARG A 689 11.92 28.46 28.35
C ARG A 689 10.87 27.51 27.78
N SER A 690 9.80 28.09 27.25
CA SER A 690 8.71 27.36 26.56
C SER A 690 9.24 26.42 25.49
N GLY A 691 8.80 25.16 25.52
CA GLY A 691 9.16 24.12 24.55
C GLY A 691 10.60 23.63 24.62
N MET A 692 11.41 24.06 25.62
CA MET A 692 12.80 23.69 25.77
C MET A 692 13.08 22.84 27.01
N ASN A 693 12.50 23.22 28.14
CA ASN A 693 12.77 22.56 29.41
C ASN A 693 11.73 21.49 29.74
N THR A 694 12.21 20.43 30.37
CA THR A 694 11.38 19.34 30.90
C THR A 694 11.08 19.55 32.39
N VAL A 695 10.01 18.89 32.90
CA VAL A 695 9.68 18.88 34.33
C VAL A 695 10.86 18.40 35.17
N GLY A 696 11.57 17.35 34.72
CA GLY A 696 12.71 16.78 35.39
C GLY A 696 13.87 17.77 35.59
N GLU A 697 14.19 18.55 34.51
CA GLU A 697 15.23 19.57 34.57
C GLU A 697 14.89 20.69 35.57
N ILE A 698 13.64 21.12 35.61
CA ILE A 698 13.21 22.19 36.55
C ILE A 698 13.26 21.68 38.00
N ARG A 699 12.76 20.48 38.28
CA ARG A 699 12.81 19.88 39.59
C ARG A 699 14.25 19.69 40.09
N GLU A 700 15.11 19.16 39.22
CA GLU A 700 16.52 18.95 39.59
C GLU A 700 17.23 20.29 39.81
N THR A 701 16.92 21.34 39.06
CA THR A 701 17.42 22.69 39.27
C THR A 701 17.00 23.24 40.62
N ALA A 702 15.71 23.20 40.93
CA ALA A 702 15.18 23.65 42.21
C ALA A 702 15.77 22.85 43.38
N LYS A 703 15.88 21.54 43.27
CA LYS A 703 16.49 20.66 44.27
C LYS A 703 17.92 21.05 44.59
N ARG A 704 18.77 21.26 43.55
CA ARG A 704 20.18 21.65 43.75
C ARG A 704 20.32 23.00 44.45
N LEU A 705 19.49 23.99 44.05
CA LEU A 705 19.46 25.31 44.69
C LEU A 705 19.04 25.24 46.14
N ILE A 706 17.95 24.55 46.45
CA ILE A 706 17.44 24.36 47.83
C ILE A 706 18.45 23.59 48.68
N GLN A 707 19.06 22.55 48.15
CA GLN A 707 20.11 21.80 48.88
C GLN A 707 21.35 22.63 49.20
N ALA A 708 21.66 23.62 48.35
CA ALA A 708 22.74 24.57 48.61
C ALA A 708 22.31 25.69 49.61
N GLY A 709 21.06 25.77 50.00
CA GLY A 709 20.52 26.82 50.87
C GLY A 709 20.11 28.11 50.16
N ALA A 710 19.97 28.08 48.84
CA ALA A 710 19.51 29.22 48.05
C ALA A 710 17.99 29.34 48.11
N PRO A 711 17.41 30.58 48.32
CA PRO A 711 15.98 30.80 48.39
C PRO A 711 15.38 30.79 46.99
N VAL A 712 14.66 29.74 46.58
CA VAL A 712 13.98 29.67 45.30
C VAL A 712 12.58 30.23 45.44
N ASP A 713 12.36 31.46 44.92
CA ASP A 713 11.08 32.17 45.10
C ASP A 713 10.07 31.79 44.01
N GLY A 714 10.53 31.44 42.81
CA GLY A 714 9.63 31.04 41.75
C GLY A 714 10.29 30.97 40.38
N VAL A 715 9.43 30.80 39.37
CA VAL A 715 9.82 30.58 37.97
C VAL A 715 9.44 31.79 37.11
N LEU A 716 10.34 32.16 36.22
CA LEU A 716 10.05 33.04 35.09
C LEU A 716 9.94 32.21 33.81
N PHE A 717 8.74 32.12 33.27
CA PHE A 717 8.45 31.33 32.09
C PHE A 717 8.67 32.19 30.83
N ASN A 718 9.78 31.97 30.13
CA ASN A 718 10.25 32.78 29.03
C ASN A 718 9.96 32.18 27.66
N GLY A 719 9.77 33.06 26.64
CA GLY A 719 9.66 32.69 25.25
C GLY A 719 8.32 32.06 24.88
N LEU A 720 7.26 32.42 25.60
CA LEU A 720 5.89 31.97 25.32
C LEU A 720 5.45 32.44 23.93
N LYS A 721 5.23 31.50 23.01
CA LYS A 721 4.71 31.79 21.67
C LYS A 721 3.19 31.87 21.71
N LEU A 722 2.68 33.08 21.58
CA LEU A 722 1.25 33.31 21.41
C LEU A 722 0.85 32.90 19.99
N MET A 723 0.15 31.77 19.83
CA MET A 723 -0.38 31.38 18.53
C MET A 723 -1.52 32.30 18.10
N PRO A 724 -1.57 32.73 16.82
CA PRO A 724 -2.72 33.49 16.30
C PRO A 724 -3.97 32.61 16.30
N GLU A 725 -5.10 33.20 16.65
CA GLU A 725 -6.44 32.58 16.72
C GLU A 725 -6.99 32.16 15.33
N ARG A 726 -6.29 31.33 14.57
CA ARG A 726 -6.74 31.00 13.22
C ARG A 726 -7.77 29.86 13.17
N PHE A 727 -8.01 29.13 14.25
CA PHE A 727 -8.87 27.93 14.25
C PHE A 727 -9.76 27.78 15.50
N GLY A 728 -10.33 28.84 16.07
CA GLY A 728 -11.47 28.68 17.00
C GLY A 728 -11.29 27.82 18.26
N PHE A 729 -10.16 27.12 18.42
CA PHE A 729 -9.84 26.36 19.62
C PHE A 729 -9.37 27.31 20.71
N ARG A 730 -10.20 27.51 21.69
CA ARG A 730 -9.94 28.29 22.90
C ARG A 730 -8.67 27.72 23.56
N SER A 731 -7.54 28.41 23.38
CA SER A 731 -6.40 28.20 24.28
C SER A 731 -6.88 28.45 25.70
N LYS A 732 -6.56 27.56 26.64
CA LYS A 732 -6.86 27.67 28.08
C LYS A 732 -6.24 28.91 28.74
N TYR A 733 -5.42 29.66 28.05
CA TYR A 733 -4.77 30.92 28.46
C TYR A 733 -5.71 32.12 28.61
N GLY A 734 -6.97 31.92 28.95
CA GLY A 734 -7.93 33.00 29.19
C GLY A 734 -7.55 33.93 30.33
N SER A 735 -6.71 33.49 31.29
CA SER A 735 -6.29 34.34 32.42
C SER A 735 -5.01 35.17 32.15
N TYR A 736 -4.14 34.71 31.22
CA TYR A 736 -2.97 35.49 30.76
C TYR A 736 -3.19 36.25 29.46
N ARG A 737 -4.42 36.30 28.97
CA ARG A 737 -4.84 37.24 27.92
C ARG A 737 -4.89 38.65 28.52
N TYR A 738 -3.74 39.23 28.71
CA TYR A 738 -3.71 40.67 28.77
C TYR A 738 -4.33 41.23 27.49
N SER A 739 -5.40 41.95 27.66
CA SER A 739 -6.24 42.60 26.69
C SER A 739 -5.45 43.38 25.60
N ARG A 740 -4.76 42.65 24.73
CA ARG A 740 -4.02 43.23 23.61
C ARG A 740 -4.94 43.83 22.56
N ALA A 741 -6.17 43.35 22.42
CA ALA A 741 -7.14 43.86 21.46
C ALA A 741 -7.74 45.21 21.85
N ALA A 742 -7.88 45.47 23.15
CA ALA A 742 -8.51 46.71 23.62
C ALA A 742 -7.54 47.88 23.81
N TYR A 743 -6.24 47.61 24.07
CA TYR A 743 -5.28 48.67 24.37
C TYR A 743 -4.36 49.08 23.21
N TYR A 744 -4.18 48.23 22.19
CA TYR A 744 -3.30 48.51 21.06
C TYR A 744 -4.02 48.74 19.73
N GLY A 745 -5.33 48.58 19.65
CA GLY A 745 -6.14 48.90 18.46
C GLY A 745 -6.18 50.39 18.10
N ASP A 746 -6.10 51.26 19.08
CA ASP A 746 -6.28 52.69 18.87
C ASP A 746 -5.01 53.49 18.57
N PHE A 747 -3.82 52.94 18.73
CA PHE A 747 -2.57 53.70 18.50
C PHE A 747 -2.03 53.65 17.07
N LYS A 748 -2.68 52.96 16.14
CA LYS A 748 -2.21 52.89 14.74
C LYS A 748 -2.81 53.97 13.80
N GLN A 749 -3.68 54.84 14.28
CA GLN A 749 -4.35 55.81 13.39
C GLN A 749 -3.90 57.29 13.51
N ASN A 750 -2.98 57.64 14.37
CA ASN A 750 -2.49 59.02 14.47
C ASN A 750 -0.98 59.14 14.32
N GLY A 751 -0.45 58.89 13.09
CA GLY A 751 0.83 59.40 12.65
C GLY A 751 0.61 60.64 11.80
N PRO A 752 1.36 61.74 11.96
CA PRO A 752 1.18 62.94 11.14
C PRO A 752 1.52 62.66 9.68
N LYS A 753 0.71 63.25 8.79
CA LYS A 753 0.91 63.24 7.32
C LYS A 753 2.20 63.90 6.92
#